data_bd3ea65e2c773cc5a2f5d5ea426e2503
#
_entry.id   bd3ea65e2c773cc5a2f5d5ea426e2503
#
_cell.length_a   1.000
_cell.length_b   1.000
_cell.length_c   1.000
_cell.angle_alpha   90.00
_cell.angle_beta   90.00
_cell.angle_gamma   90.00
#
_symmetry.space_group_name_H-M   'P 1'
#
loop_
_entity.id
_entity.type
_entity.pdbx_description
1 polymer ?
#
loop_
_entity_poly.entity_id
_entity_poly.type
_entity_poly.pdbx_seq_one_letter_code
_entity_poly.pdbx_strand_id
1 'polypeptide(L)'
;MWSMPDINFTMSDEDNKAKILNLLGKVYMGVPSDCWLKICIVSQRMDEKSFRENVLLHRNLDGLDKWRVERNRRIRQCVQDAGNVVQHKYLILSTNKQNVTDARRRLLQVQGNLLAELSNLGCTIKPMTNNERLEVLHNFFRRGEEGRFQFSFDDYGKLGNDFHNTIAPDAMRFTTQHAEIDDGFAKAMTIAQYPQQLSDNFVATLLQQVPYIVLSIDITPVETEDAMREIEASQMKIDSEKYRANRRNVENLDFMATISPRNQQQEKYTAEIRNAICEGDQQVFMVLLSVAFFADTPDELRQETDALQSAAANFNCRFTEMRFQQENCFNTAMPYGLRRVESSHMMLTRSVTALVPFVAQEVQSPQGIFYGRNAITGNLIVGDRTKLINGNAMVIATSGSGKSMSVKMEIIMEFLRWPNARFILVDPENEYELLVKALGGEAIKVSVDSRTHFNPLDYHYDPKTDVPPDVAKIEFVLSMLDKLIGENGHLQPEDRSLIAASLKNIYKPLIASGYTAPCPTLGDLYRDLNKSNLRRAKQLALMLDVFANGSLQAFSHTTNVDMNNRLICFNIQSLGDQLRPIAMMSLLEFINMQVMTNRRKDATAATWIYFDEIHVLLKDPMSSNFLYSSWKRFRKYNAYATGISQDIQDYLDNPVAYALLSNSEFVIMLRQSKSLEALERLYGLSKPQLEFLRNASEGHGIIKMGNSMIPFSNLEPKDTAVYKLITTKPGEATAEE
;
A
#
# COMPACT_ATOMS: atom_id res chain seq x y z
N MET A 1 -18.07 -12.19 -13.97
CA MET A 1 -17.11 -12.32 -12.86
C MET A 1 -16.19 -11.14 -12.83
N TRP A 2 -15.93 -10.59 -11.66
CA TRP A 2 -15.06 -9.45 -11.42
C TRP A 2 -14.08 -9.76 -10.31
N SER A 3 -12.87 -9.23 -10.41
CA SER A 3 -11.93 -9.17 -9.29
C SER A 3 -12.32 -8.00 -8.38
N MET A 4 -12.36 -8.23 -7.08
CA MET A 4 -12.80 -7.29 -6.06
C MET A 4 -11.64 -6.97 -5.11
N PRO A 5 -11.26 -5.70 -4.94
CA PRO A 5 -10.24 -5.29 -3.97
C PRO A 5 -10.77 -5.39 -2.54
N ASP A 6 -9.86 -5.40 -1.58
CA ASP A 6 -10.20 -5.33 -0.17
C ASP A 6 -10.45 -3.89 0.32
N ILE A 7 -11.20 -3.76 1.38
CA ILE A 7 -11.46 -2.52 2.11
C ILE A 7 -10.94 -2.69 3.54
N ASN A 8 -10.42 -1.63 4.15
CA ASN A 8 -9.99 -1.63 5.54
C ASN A 8 -11.19 -1.68 6.51
N PHE A 9 -11.84 -2.82 6.60
CA PHE A 9 -12.98 -2.99 7.48
C PHE A 9 -12.55 -3.15 8.95
N THR A 10 -11.55 -3.97 9.22
CA THR A 10 -11.11 -4.31 10.59
C THR A 10 -10.62 -3.08 11.36
N MET A 11 -9.97 -2.13 10.68
CA MET A 11 -9.44 -0.91 11.29
C MET A 11 -10.36 0.31 11.13
N SER A 12 -11.61 0.10 10.71
CA SER A 12 -12.62 1.16 10.68
C SER A 12 -13.24 1.39 12.07
N ASP A 13 -13.67 2.61 12.34
CA ASP A 13 -14.49 2.91 13.51
C ASP A 13 -15.91 2.35 13.34
N GLU A 14 -16.69 2.28 14.43
CA GLU A 14 -18.01 1.68 14.43
C GLU A 14 -19.00 2.41 13.48
N ASP A 15 -18.88 3.73 13.35
CA ASP A 15 -19.72 4.52 12.44
C ASP A 15 -19.41 4.19 10.97
N ASN A 16 -18.14 4.08 10.63
CA ASN A 16 -17.71 3.68 9.28
C ASN A 16 -18.04 2.21 9.00
N LYS A 17 -17.88 1.31 9.96
CA LYS A 17 -18.33 -0.09 9.81
C LYS A 17 -19.82 -0.15 9.52
N ALA A 18 -20.65 0.55 10.32
CA ALA A 18 -22.09 0.63 10.09
C ALA A 18 -22.43 1.19 8.70
N LYS A 19 -21.70 2.21 8.24
CA LYS A 19 -21.85 2.77 6.90
C LYS A 19 -21.49 1.76 5.81
N ILE A 20 -20.38 1.02 5.96
CA ILE A 20 -19.97 -0.04 5.04
C ILE A 20 -21.04 -1.14 4.97
N LEU A 21 -21.54 -1.60 6.13
CA LEU A 21 -22.59 -2.62 6.20
C LEU A 21 -23.88 -2.15 5.51
N ASN A 22 -24.29 -0.90 5.73
CA ASN A 22 -25.46 -0.33 5.09
C ASN A 22 -25.30 -0.23 3.55
N LEU A 23 -24.12 0.20 3.07
CA LEU A 23 -23.85 0.25 1.64
C LEU A 23 -23.79 -1.14 1.03
N LEU A 24 -23.20 -2.11 1.73
CA LEU A 24 -23.18 -3.52 1.30
C LEU A 24 -24.60 -4.09 1.22
N GLY A 25 -25.47 -3.72 2.17
CA GLY A 25 -26.90 -4.04 2.12
C GLY A 25 -27.59 -3.51 0.85
N LYS A 26 -27.29 -2.28 0.44
CA LYS A 26 -27.81 -1.72 -0.83
C LYS A 26 -27.32 -2.47 -2.06
N VAL A 27 -26.05 -2.91 -2.05
CA VAL A 27 -25.50 -3.78 -3.12
C VAL A 27 -26.33 -5.06 -3.25
N TYR A 28 -26.66 -5.72 -2.13
CA TYR A 28 -27.44 -6.96 -2.15
C TYR A 28 -28.90 -6.72 -2.54
N MET A 29 -29.55 -5.69 -2.00
CA MET A 29 -30.92 -5.34 -2.35
C MET A 29 -31.10 -4.90 -3.81
N GLY A 30 -30.03 -4.41 -4.45
CA GLY A 30 -30.01 -4.07 -5.87
C GLY A 30 -30.00 -5.26 -6.84
N VAL A 31 -29.88 -6.50 -6.33
CA VAL A 31 -29.91 -7.72 -7.13
C VAL A 31 -31.36 -8.21 -7.26
N PRO A 32 -31.89 -8.40 -8.46
CA PRO A 32 -33.26 -8.89 -8.64
C PRO A 32 -33.38 -10.40 -8.38
N SER A 33 -34.60 -10.89 -8.09
CA SER A 33 -34.91 -12.27 -7.71
C SER A 33 -34.59 -13.33 -8.78
N ASP A 34 -34.51 -12.93 -10.06
CA ASP A 34 -34.11 -13.82 -11.17
C ASP A 34 -32.58 -13.89 -11.34
N CYS A 35 -31.83 -13.27 -10.43
CA CYS A 35 -30.37 -13.30 -10.39
C CYS A 35 -29.90 -13.68 -8.98
N TRP A 36 -28.66 -14.14 -8.88
CA TRP A 36 -27.99 -14.33 -7.60
C TRP A 36 -26.54 -13.88 -7.65
N LEU A 37 -26.05 -13.48 -6.52
CA LEU A 37 -24.69 -12.99 -6.32
C LEU A 37 -23.90 -14.03 -5.54
N LYS A 38 -22.68 -14.32 -6.00
CA LYS A 38 -21.72 -15.11 -5.25
C LYS A 38 -20.49 -14.25 -4.97
N ILE A 39 -20.09 -14.15 -3.72
CA ILE A 39 -18.80 -13.62 -3.30
C ILE A 39 -17.92 -14.80 -2.98
N CYS A 40 -16.81 -14.93 -3.71
CA CYS A 40 -15.87 -16.01 -3.53
C CYS A 40 -14.52 -15.45 -3.08
N ILE A 41 -14.01 -15.93 -1.97
CA ILE A 41 -12.70 -15.57 -1.41
C ILE A 41 -11.80 -16.79 -1.54
N VAL A 42 -10.75 -16.66 -2.35
CA VAL A 42 -9.75 -17.70 -2.57
C VAL A 42 -8.50 -17.30 -1.81
N SER A 43 -8.12 -18.10 -0.83
CA SER A 43 -6.93 -17.93 -0.01
C SER A 43 -5.94 -19.03 -0.38
N GLN A 44 -4.75 -18.66 -0.81
CA GLN A 44 -3.72 -19.59 -1.26
C GLN A 44 -2.33 -19.06 -0.94
N ARG A 45 -1.35 -19.94 -0.77
CA ARG A 45 0.05 -19.51 -0.64
C ARG A 45 0.53 -18.92 -1.94
N MET A 46 1.39 -17.91 -1.85
CA MET A 46 2.04 -17.35 -3.03
C MET A 46 2.93 -18.39 -3.69
N ASP A 47 2.84 -18.54 -5.03
CA ASP A 47 3.70 -19.42 -5.82
C ASP A 47 5.19 -19.07 -5.64
N GLU A 48 6.03 -20.07 -5.45
CA GLU A 48 7.48 -19.91 -5.22
C GLU A 48 8.19 -19.21 -6.39
N LYS A 49 7.78 -19.47 -7.63
CA LYS A 49 8.34 -18.80 -8.81
C LYS A 49 7.97 -17.32 -8.82
N SER A 50 6.70 -17.03 -8.63
CA SER A 50 6.18 -15.65 -8.54
C SER A 50 6.81 -14.90 -7.37
N PHE A 51 6.94 -15.55 -6.21
CA PHE A 51 7.64 -15.01 -5.05
C PHE A 51 9.09 -14.66 -5.35
N ARG A 52 9.82 -15.57 -6.00
CA ARG A 52 11.21 -15.38 -6.37
C ARG A 52 11.40 -14.23 -7.37
N GLU A 53 10.55 -14.15 -8.38
CA GLU A 53 10.65 -13.16 -9.45
C GLU A 53 10.17 -11.77 -9.01
N ASN A 54 9.13 -11.69 -8.19
CA ASN A 54 8.47 -10.43 -7.86
C ASN A 54 8.90 -9.83 -6.51
N VAL A 55 9.30 -10.67 -5.54
CA VAL A 55 9.58 -10.21 -4.17
C VAL A 55 11.07 -10.25 -3.85
N LEU A 56 11.78 -11.33 -4.19
CA LEU A 56 13.18 -11.47 -3.85
C LEU A 56 14.08 -10.58 -4.70
N LEU A 57 15.22 -10.20 -4.13
CA LEU A 57 16.26 -9.44 -4.82
C LEU A 57 17.13 -10.39 -5.66
N HIS A 58 17.31 -10.08 -6.94
CA HIS A 58 18.19 -10.85 -7.83
C HIS A 58 19.67 -10.56 -7.55
N ARG A 59 20.53 -11.56 -7.69
CA ARG A 59 21.99 -11.38 -7.62
C ARG A 59 22.49 -10.71 -8.89
N ASN A 60 23.38 -9.71 -8.74
CA ASN A 60 23.92 -8.94 -9.86
C ASN A 60 25.43 -9.07 -10.02
N LEU A 61 26.11 -9.84 -9.16
CA LEU A 61 27.58 -10.03 -9.14
C LEU A 61 28.37 -8.71 -9.02
N ASP A 62 27.82 -7.73 -8.28
CA ASP A 62 28.33 -6.36 -8.14
C ASP A 62 28.98 -6.07 -6.77
N GLY A 63 29.33 -7.10 -5.99
CA GLY A 63 29.87 -6.95 -4.64
C GLY A 63 28.84 -6.67 -3.54
N LEU A 64 27.58 -6.37 -3.89
CA LEU A 64 26.49 -6.12 -2.96
C LEU A 64 25.63 -7.37 -2.70
N ASP A 65 25.96 -8.49 -3.30
CA ASP A 65 25.16 -9.72 -3.18
C ASP A 65 25.09 -10.27 -1.75
N LYS A 66 26.07 -9.94 -0.89
CA LYS A 66 26.00 -10.27 0.53
C LYS A 66 24.73 -9.69 1.18
N TRP A 67 24.41 -8.43 0.87
CA TRP A 67 23.22 -7.74 1.37
C TRP A 67 21.94 -8.29 0.75
N ARG A 68 21.94 -8.62 -0.56
CA ARG A 68 20.80 -9.26 -1.23
C ARG A 68 20.47 -10.62 -0.63
N VAL A 69 21.48 -11.43 -0.35
CA VAL A 69 21.31 -12.76 0.26
C VAL A 69 20.74 -12.64 1.67
N GLU A 70 21.25 -11.74 2.49
CA GLU A 70 20.76 -11.52 3.85
C GLU A 70 19.31 -11.02 3.84
N ARG A 71 18.97 -10.03 3.01
CA ARG A 71 17.59 -9.53 2.86
C ARG A 71 16.64 -10.62 2.37
N ASN A 72 17.04 -11.39 1.38
CA ASN A 72 16.22 -12.50 0.87
C ASN A 72 16.00 -13.58 1.94
N ARG A 73 17.02 -13.87 2.77
CA ARG A 73 16.87 -14.78 3.91
C ARG A 73 15.84 -14.25 4.89
N ARG A 74 15.89 -12.96 5.24
CA ARG A 74 14.93 -12.32 6.14
C ARG A 74 13.51 -12.34 5.58
N ILE A 75 13.33 -12.01 4.30
CA ILE A 75 12.02 -12.04 3.64
C ILE A 75 11.44 -13.47 3.68
N ARG A 76 12.25 -14.50 3.41
CA ARG A 76 11.83 -15.91 3.51
C ARG A 76 11.43 -16.32 4.92
N GLN A 77 12.15 -15.87 5.95
CA GLN A 77 11.75 -16.10 7.33
C GLN A 77 10.37 -15.47 7.63
N CYS A 78 10.14 -14.23 7.19
CA CYS A 78 8.84 -13.58 7.35
C CYS A 78 7.70 -14.36 6.68
N VAL A 79 7.97 -15.00 5.53
CA VAL A 79 7.02 -15.86 4.82
C VAL A 79 6.72 -17.13 5.62
N GLN A 80 7.76 -17.79 6.14
CA GLN A 80 7.60 -19.01 6.92
C GLN A 80 6.78 -18.77 8.20
N ASP A 81 7.02 -17.64 8.86
CA ASP A 81 6.30 -17.27 10.09
C ASP A 81 4.81 -16.96 9.85
N ALA A 82 4.46 -16.39 8.71
CA ALA A 82 3.11 -15.89 8.41
C ALA A 82 2.30 -16.76 7.43
N GLY A 83 2.93 -17.78 6.82
CA GLY A 83 2.31 -18.62 5.80
C GLY A 83 2.20 -17.98 4.41
N ASN A 84 2.48 -16.68 4.27
CA ASN A 84 2.40 -15.88 3.03
C ASN A 84 1.18 -16.20 2.15
N VAL A 85 0.00 -16.03 2.74
CA VAL A 85 -1.27 -16.37 2.11
C VAL A 85 -1.79 -15.15 1.36
N VAL A 86 -1.99 -15.29 0.06
CA VAL A 86 -2.60 -14.27 -0.78
C VAL A 86 -4.11 -14.54 -0.86
N GLN A 87 -4.90 -13.49 -0.62
CA GLN A 87 -6.36 -13.58 -0.75
C GLN A 87 -6.82 -12.86 -2.00
N HIS A 88 -7.52 -13.60 -2.85
CA HIS A 88 -8.20 -13.06 -4.02
C HIS A 88 -9.71 -13.10 -3.78
N LYS A 89 -10.40 -12.01 -4.10
CA LYS A 89 -11.85 -11.90 -3.93
C LYS A 89 -12.50 -11.72 -5.28
N TYR A 90 -13.52 -12.51 -5.52
CA TYR A 90 -14.26 -12.51 -6.77
C TYR A 90 -15.73 -12.30 -6.53
N LEU A 91 -16.32 -11.45 -7.35
CA LEU A 91 -17.76 -11.24 -7.40
C LEU A 91 -18.32 -11.88 -8.65
N ILE A 92 -19.33 -12.73 -8.51
CA ILE A 92 -19.93 -13.47 -9.60
C ILE A 92 -21.44 -13.22 -9.58
N LEU A 93 -21.95 -12.68 -10.68
CA LEU A 93 -23.38 -12.49 -10.89
C LEU A 93 -23.88 -13.56 -11.86
N SER A 94 -24.96 -14.26 -11.48
CA SER A 94 -25.57 -15.33 -12.25
C SER A 94 -27.06 -15.07 -12.41
N THR A 95 -27.67 -15.67 -13.43
CA THR A 95 -29.12 -15.59 -13.70
C THR A 95 -29.68 -16.94 -14.12
N ASN A 96 -30.95 -17.17 -13.87
CA ASN A 96 -31.67 -18.39 -14.24
C ASN A 96 -32.22 -18.37 -15.68
N LYS A 97 -31.95 -17.33 -16.48
CA LYS A 97 -32.40 -17.24 -17.87
C LYS A 97 -31.75 -18.33 -18.71
N GLN A 98 -32.57 -19.10 -19.41
CA GLN A 98 -32.11 -20.23 -20.22
C GLN A 98 -31.49 -19.81 -21.57
N ASN A 99 -31.97 -18.69 -22.14
CA ASN A 99 -31.43 -18.17 -23.39
C ASN A 99 -30.22 -17.28 -23.13
N VAL A 100 -29.07 -17.56 -23.77
CA VAL A 100 -27.81 -16.83 -23.62
C VAL A 100 -27.95 -15.34 -23.93
N THR A 101 -28.72 -14.99 -24.97
CA THR A 101 -28.94 -13.59 -25.35
C THR A 101 -29.70 -12.81 -24.28
N ASP A 102 -30.76 -13.41 -23.71
CA ASP A 102 -31.57 -12.82 -22.66
C ASP A 102 -30.80 -12.78 -21.34
N ALA A 103 -30.05 -13.82 -21.02
CA ALA A 103 -29.17 -13.86 -19.88
C ALA A 103 -28.12 -12.73 -19.95
N ARG A 104 -27.47 -12.56 -21.10
CA ARG A 104 -26.48 -11.49 -21.31
C ARG A 104 -27.10 -10.11 -21.14
N ARG A 105 -28.28 -9.87 -21.72
CA ARG A 105 -28.99 -8.59 -21.58
C ARG A 105 -29.34 -8.31 -20.12
N ARG A 106 -29.83 -9.32 -19.42
CA ARG A 106 -30.18 -9.20 -17.99
C ARG A 106 -28.98 -8.91 -17.11
N LEU A 107 -27.90 -9.65 -17.29
CA LEU A 107 -26.66 -9.44 -16.53
C LEU A 107 -26.06 -8.06 -16.77
N LEU A 108 -26.08 -7.55 -18.01
CA LEU A 108 -25.60 -6.20 -18.32
C LEU A 108 -26.47 -5.11 -17.68
N GLN A 109 -27.79 -5.31 -17.60
CA GLN A 109 -28.70 -4.38 -16.94
C GLN A 109 -28.41 -4.29 -15.42
N VAL A 110 -28.24 -5.43 -14.76
CA VAL A 110 -27.98 -5.50 -13.32
C VAL A 110 -26.56 -5.00 -13.00
N GLN A 111 -25.60 -5.27 -13.88
CA GLN A 111 -24.20 -4.83 -13.72
C GLN A 111 -24.08 -3.32 -13.49
N GLY A 112 -24.82 -2.49 -14.23
CA GLY A 112 -24.72 -1.02 -14.11
C GLY A 112 -25.02 -0.53 -12.70
N ASN A 113 -26.10 -1.01 -12.11
CA ASN A 113 -26.48 -0.68 -10.74
C ASN A 113 -25.48 -1.22 -9.72
N LEU A 114 -25.05 -2.47 -9.90
CA LEU A 114 -24.10 -3.13 -9.01
C LEU A 114 -22.76 -2.38 -8.96
N LEU A 115 -22.22 -1.94 -10.11
CA LEU A 115 -20.99 -1.17 -10.21
C LEU A 115 -21.11 0.20 -9.51
N ALA A 116 -22.24 0.87 -9.65
CA ALA A 116 -22.48 2.17 -9.02
C ALA A 116 -22.48 2.03 -7.47
N GLU A 117 -23.20 1.06 -6.93
CA GLU A 117 -23.26 0.84 -5.48
C GLU A 117 -21.93 0.40 -4.89
N LEU A 118 -21.18 -0.48 -5.58
CA LEU A 118 -19.84 -0.87 -5.15
C LEU A 118 -18.84 0.29 -5.21
N SER A 119 -18.97 1.20 -6.19
CA SER A 119 -18.16 2.42 -6.25
C SER A 119 -18.44 3.33 -5.06
N ASN A 120 -19.71 3.47 -4.64
CA ASN A 120 -20.09 4.21 -3.43
C ASN A 120 -19.49 3.61 -2.15
N LEU A 121 -19.29 2.29 -2.15
CA LEU A 121 -18.61 1.56 -1.08
C LEU A 121 -17.07 1.79 -1.07
N GLY A 122 -16.53 2.43 -2.10
CA GLY A 122 -15.07 2.57 -2.30
C GLY A 122 -14.41 1.31 -2.90
N CYS A 123 -15.21 0.36 -3.39
CA CYS A 123 -14.76 -0.90 -3.97
C CYS A 123 -14.85 -0.83 -5.51
N THR A 124 -13.74 -0.54 -6.18
CA THR A 124 -13.68 -0.50 -7.64
C THR A 124 -13.33 -1.87 -8.19
N ILE A 125 -14.34 -2.63 -8.65
CA ILE A 125 -14.16 -3.97 -9.20
C ILE A 125 -13.71 -3.93 -10.66
N LYS A 126 -12.91 -4.93 -11.08
CA LYS A 126 -12.41 -5.09 -12.46
C LYS A 126 -13.06 -6.29 -13.12
N PRO A 127 -13.63 -6.16 -14.33
CA PRO A 127 -14.12 -7.31 -15.06
C PRO A 127 -12.95 -8.24 -15.43
N MET A 128 -13.15 -9.54 -15.24
CA MET A 128 -12.14 -10.54 -15.57
C MET A 128 -12.33 -11.05 -16.99
N THR A 129 -11.23 -11.18 -17.70
CA THR A 129 -11.16 -11.84 -18.99
C THR A 129 -11.37 -13.36 -18.84
N ASN A 130 -11.63 -14.04 -19.94
CA ASN A 130 -11.77 -15.49 -19.91
C ASN A 130 -10.47 -16.18 -19.50
N ASN A 131 -9.31 -15.68 -19.94
CA ASN A 131 -8.01 -16.21 -19.55
C ASN A 131 -7.76 -16.06 -18.05
N GLU A 132 -8.01 -14.89 -17.47
CA GLU A 132 -7.87 -14.67 -16.01
C GLU A 132 -8.80 -15.61 -15.21
N ARG A 133 -10.00 -15.89 -15.71
CA ARG A 133 -10.92 -16.85 -15.05
C ARG A 133 -10.40 -18.29 -15.12
N LEU A 134 -9.82 -18.69 -16.24
CA LEU A 134 -9.19 -20.01 -16.39
C LEU A 134 -7.94 -20.12 -15.51
N GLU A 135 -7.15 -19.06 -15.42
CA GLU A 135 -5.98 -19.01 -14.55
C GLU A 135 -6.34 -19.22 -13.07
N VAL A 136 -7.43 -18.62 -12.59
CA VAL A 136 -7.93 -18.84 -11.21
C VAL A 136 -8.27 -20.33 -11.00
N LEU A 137 -8.91 -20.99 -11.96
CA LEU A 137 -9.25 -22.41 -11.87
C LEU A 137 -7.99 -23.28 -11.97
N HIS A 138 -7.07 -22.97 -12.89
CA HIS A 138 -5.79 -23.65 -13.00
C HIS A 138 -5.04 -23.64 -11.69
N ASN A 139 -4.83 -22.44 -11.10
CA ASN A 139 -4.08 -22.27 -9.87
C ASN A 139 -4.73 -22.99 -8.68
N PHE A 140 -6.04 -23.20 -8.74
CA PHE A 140 -6.77 -23.95 -7.73
C PHE A 140 -6.63 -25.46 -7.88
N PHE A 141 -6.80 -26.00 -9.09
CA PHE A 141 -6.79 -27.44 -9.34
C PHE A 141 -5.39 -28.03 -9.52
N ARG A 142 -4.43 -27.23 -10.02
CA ARG A 142 -3.03 -27.63 -10.25
C ARG A 142 -2.12 -26.96 -9.23
N ARG A 143 -2.22 -27.38 -7.98
CA ARG A 143 -1.38 -26.89 -6.89
C ARG A 143 0.09 -27.19 -7.16
N GLY A 144 0.97 -26.17 -6.90
CA GLY A 144 2.40 -26.25 -7.20
C GLY A 144 2.75 -25.95 -8.66
N GLU A 145 1.77 -25.73 -9.52
CA GLU A 145 1.92 -25.28 -10.90
C GLU A 145 1.40 -23.85 -11.11
N GLU A 146 1.11 -23.14 -10.03
CA GLU A 146 0.71 -21.73 -10.07
C GLU A 146 1.75 -20.92 -10.87
N GLY A 147 1.30 -20.01 -11.68
CA GLY A 147 2.20 -19.25 -12.57
C GLY A 147 2.72 -20.03 -13.80
N ARG A 148 2.35 -21.29 -14.01
CA ARG A 148 2.62 -22.04 -15.26
C ARG A 148 1.46 -22.01 -16.25
N PHE A 149 0.38 -21.31 -15.92
CA PHE A 149 -0.78 -21.19 -16.80
C PHE A 149 -0.37 -20.59 -18.15
N GLN A 150 -0.60 -21.34 -19.21
CA GLN A 150 -0.31 -20.95 -20.60
C GLN A 150 -1.47 -21.40 -21.48
N PHE A 151 -2.46 -20.55 -21.66
CA PHE A 151 -3.58 -20.79 -22.55
C PHE A 151 -4.01 -19.48 -23.20
N SER A 152 -4.33 -19.55 -24.49
CA SER A 152 -4.94 -18.45 -25.24
C SER A 152 -6.16 -18.92 -25.98
N PHE A 153 -7.28 -18.22 -25.84
CA PHE A 153 -8.48 -18.50 -26.62
C PHE A 153 -8.30 -18.33 -28.12
N ASP A 154 -7.31 -17.55 -28.56
CA ASP A 154 -6.96 -17.40 -29.98
C ASP A 154 -6.39 -18.70 -30.58
N ASP A 155 -5.87 -19.59 -29.73
CA ASP A 155 -5.33 -20.90 -30.09
C ASP A 155 -6.29 -22.05 -29.81
N TYR A 156 -7.49 -21.73 -29.30
CA TYR A 156 -8.52 -22.76 -29.02
C TYR A 156 -8.90 -23.54 -30.28
N GLY A 157 -8.88 -24.85 -30.17
CA GLY A 157 -9.17 -25.77 -31.28
C GLY A 157 -8.04 -25.94 -32.29
N LYS A 158 -6.95 -25.19 -32.22
CA LYS A 158 -5.74 -25.41 -32.99
C LYS A 158 -4.88 -26.47 -32.30
N LEU A 159 -4.41 -27.47 -33.07
CA LEU A 159 -3.52 -28.53 -32.55
C LEU A 159 -4.09 -29.32 -31.34
N GLY A 160 -5.42 -29.40 -31.19
CA GLY A 160 -6.04 -30.09 -30.06
C GLY A 160 -5.93 -29.35 -28.72
N ASN A 161 -5.64 -28.08 -28.75
CA ASN A 161 -5.51 -27.22 -27.54
C ASN A 161 -6.90 -27.02 -26.92
N ASP A 162 -7.15 -27.68 -25.78
CA ASP A 162 -8.39 -27.58 -25.02
C ASP A 162 -8.11 -26.99 -23.63
N PHE A 163 -8.91 -26.02 -23.23
CA PHE A 163 -8.77 -25.39 -21.92
C PHE A 163 -9.02 -26.37 -20.76
N HIS A 164 -9.80 -27.44 -20.98
CA HIS A 164 -10.01 -28.49 -19.98
C HIS A 164 -8.70 -29.15 -19.56
N ASN A 165 -7.82 -29.44 -20.51
CA ASN A 165 -6.50 -30.02 -20.24
C ASN A 165 -5.58 -29.09 -19.46
N THR A 166 -5.81 -27.78 -19.56
CA THR A 166 -5.02 -26.77 -18.85
C THR A 166 -5.46 -26.64 -17.39
N ILE A 167 -6.75 -26.86 -17.11
CA ILE A 167 -7.35 -26.66 -15.78
C ILE A 167 -7.41 -27.95 -14.98
N ALA A 168 -7.78 -29.08 -15.65
CA ALA A 168 -8.05 -30.33 -14.96
C ALA A 168 -6.80 -30.85 -14.25
N PRO A 169 -6.91 -31.36 -13.02
CA PRO A 169 -5.85 -32.10 -12.36
C PRO A 169 -5.59 -33.42 -13.09
N ASP A 170 -4.44 -34.04 -12.88
CA ASP A 170 -4.09 -35.31 -13.51
C ASP A 170 -4.95 -36.47 -12.98
N ALA A 171 -5.35 -36.40 -11.72
CA ALA A 171 -6.25 -37.35 -11.07
C ALA A 171 -7.21 -36.64 -10.11
N MET A 172 -8.49 -37.03 -10.14
CA MET A 172 -9.50 -36.55 -9.21
C MET A 172 -10.49 -37.65 -8.82
N ARG A 173 -10.66 -37.88 -7.53
CA ARG A 173 -11.60 -38.86 -6.99
C ARG A 173 -12.38 -38.32 -5.81
N PHE A 174 -13.70 -38.39 -5.83
CA PHE A 174 -14.56 -38.05 -4.72
C PHE A 174 -14.88 -39.28 -3.89
N THR A 175 -14.61 -39.20 -2.59
CA THR A 175 -15.02 -40.19 -1.61
C THR A 175 -16.28 -39.74 -0.86
N THR A 176 -16.73 -40.52 0.11
CA THR A 176 -17.89 -40.15 0.93
C THR A 176 -17.68 -38.91 1.82
N GLN A 177 -16.41 -38.54 2.14
CA GLN A 177 -16.08 -37.50 3.12
C GLN A 177 -15.09 -36.47 2.63
N HIS A 178 -14.34 -36.72 1.55
CA HIS A 178 -13.33 -35.84 0.99
C HIS A 178 -13.12 -36.11 -0.50
N ALA A 179 -12.38 -35.26 -1.17
CA ALA A 179 -11.85 -35.47 -2.51
C ALA A 179 -10.35 -35.75 -2.43
N GLU A 180 -9.85 -36.58 -3.32
CA GLU A 180 -8.44 -36.80 -3.59
C GLU A 180 -8.15 -36.11 -4.93
N ILE A 181 -7.20 -35.19 -4.96
CA ILE A 181 -6.83 -34.39 -6.14
C ILE A 181 -5.32 -34.45 -6.28
N ASP A 182 -4.87 -35.13 -7.33
CA ASP A 182 -3.47 -35.50 -7.54
C ASP A 182 -2.88 -36.18 -6.28
N ASP A 183 -1.81 -35.65 -5.70
CA ASP A 183 -1.20 -36.19 -4.47
C ASP A 183 -1.80 -35.58 -3.18
N GLY A 184 -2.81 -34.70 -3.29
CA GLY A 184 -3.39 -33.98 -2.15
C GLY A 184 -4.82 -34.38 -1.82
N PHE A 185 -5.34 -33.85 -0.73
CA PHE A 185 -6.67 -34.09 -0.21
C PHE A 185 -7.45 -32.77 -0.14
N ALA A 186 -8.75 -32.82 -0.43
CA ALA A 186 -9.63 -31.66 -0.31
C ALA A 186 -10.92 -32.05 0.39
N LYS A 187 -11.52 -31.10 1.10
CA LYS A 187 -12.81 -31.29 1.78
C LYS A 187 -13.70 -30.08 1.58
N ALA A 188 -14.99 -30.33 1.35
CA ALA A 188 -15.98 -29.30 1.22
C ALA A 188 -17.04 -29.39 2.31
N MET A 189 -17.42 -28.25 2.88
CA MET A 189 -18.41 -28.15 3.96
C MET A 189 -19.33 -26.94 3.73
N THR A 190 -20.52 -27.00 4.35
CA THR A 190 -21.47 -25.86 4.39
C THR A 190 -21.86 -25.56 5.83
N ILE A 191 -22.31 -24.34 6.09
CA ILE A 191 -22.87 -23.98 7.39
C ILE A 191 -24.26 -24.59 7.53
N ALA A 192 -24.47 -25.38 8.58
CA ALA A 192 -25.77 -25.99 8.92
C ALA A 192 -26.57 -25.17 9.94
N GLN A 193 -25.92 -24.29 10.67
CA GLN A 193 -26.57 -23.51 11.71
C GLN A 193 -25.89 -22.16 11.89
N TYR A 194 -26.67 -21.09 11.96
CA TYR A 194 -26.25 -19.74 12.30
C TYR A 194 -26.82 -19.29 13.62
N PRO A 195 -26.17 -18.38 14.36
CA PRO A 195 -26.75 -17.70 15.53
C PRO A 195 -27.79 -16.68 15.09
N GLN A 196 -28.56 -16.14 16.02
CA GLN A 196 -29.50 -15.03 15.74
C GLN A 196 -28.79 -13.75 15.31
N GLN A 197 -27.64 -13.47 15.91
CA GLN A 197 -26.78 -12.34 15.55
C GLN A 197 -25.41 -12.88 15.20
N LEU A 198 -24.96 -12.63 14.00
CA LEU A 198 -23.64 -13.00 13.50
C LEU A 198 -22.69 -11.82 13.68
N SER A 199 -21.47 -12.11 14.13
CA SER A 199 -20.40 -11.11 14.23
C SER A 199 -19.80 -10.85 12.84
N ASP A 200 -19.46 -9.61 12.57
CA ASP A 200 -18.80 -9.14 11.35
C ASP A 200 -17.36 -9.67 11.17
N ASN A 201 -16.75 -10.20 12.23
CA ASN A 201 -15.43 -10.85 12.17
C ASN A 201 -15.49 -12.33 11.78
N PHE A 202 -16.66 -12.91 11.59
CA PHE A 202 -16.83 -14.36 11.37
C PHE A 202 -16.06 -14.85 10.13
N VAL A 203 -16.26 -14.22 8.98
CA VAL A 203 -15.60 -14.60 7.73
C VAL A 203 -14.08 -14.43 7.83
N ALA A 204 -13.62 -13.31 8.39
CA ALA A 204 -12.19 -13.05 8.59
C ALA A 204 -11.53 -14.11 9.48
N THR A 205 -12.20 -14.53 10.54
CA THR A 205 -11.69 -15.58 11.45
C THR A 205 -11.60 -16.94 10.76
N LEU A 206 -12.58 -17.32 9.94
CA LEU A 206 -12.53 -18.58 9.20
C LEU A 206 -11.36 -18.63 8.20
N LEU A 207 -11.12 -17.53 7.48
CA LEU A 207 -10.04 -17.42 6.49
C LEU A 207 -8.63 -17.50 7.10
N GLN A 208 -8.50 -17.24 8.39
CA GLN A 208 -7.22 -17.35 9.11
C GLN A 208 -6.88 -18.76 9.57
N GLN A 209 -7.85 -19.69 9.56
CA GLN A 209 -7.63 -21.04 10.08
C GLN A 209 -6.88 -21.96 9.13
N VAL A 210 -7.06 -21.76 7.82
CA VAL A 210 -6.55 -22.66 6.79
C VAL A 210 -5.88 -21.87 5.67
N PRO A 211 -4.63 -22.22 5.29
CA PRO A 211 -3.89 -21.47 4.28
C PRO A 211 -4.45 -21.62 2.86
N TYR A 212 -5.01 -22.80 2.54
CA TYR A 212 -5.61 -23.08 1.23
C TYR A 212 -7.12 -23.28 1.38
N ILE A 213 -7.88 -22.21 1.31
CA ILE A 213 -9.33 -22.25 1.44
C ILE A 213 -10.01 -21.41 0.36
N VAL A 214 -11.10 -21.93 -0.17
CA VAL A 214 -12.09 -21.18 -0.93
C VAL A 214 -13.34 -21.07 -0.07
N LEU A 215 -13.73 -19.84 0.24
CA LEU A 215 -14.97 -19.53 0.93
C LEU A 215 -15.90 -18.80 -0.02
N SER A 216 -17.09 -19.38 -0.26
CA SER A 216 -18.11 -18.78 -1.11
C SER A 216 -19.37 -18.46 -0.31
N ILE A 217 -19.90 -17.26 -0.54
CA ILE A 217 -21.17 -16.79 0.00
C ILE A 217 -22.10 -16.56 -1.20
N ASP A 218 -23.05 -17.46 -1.36
CA ASP A 218 -24.11 -17.35 -2.36
C ASP A 218 -25.31 -16.61 -1.76
N ILE A 219 -25.73 -15.55 -2.39
CA ILE A 219 -26.81 -14.64 -1.94
C ILE A 219 -27.87 -14.58 -3.02
N THR A 220 -29.06 -15.11 -2.74
CA THR A 220 -30.19 -15.12 -3.66
C THR A 220 -31.33 -14.31 -3.05
N PRO A 221 -31.74 -13.18 -3.65
CA PRO A 221 -32.92 -12.45 -3.19
C PRO A 221 -34.18 -13.30 -3.32
N VAL A 222 -35.06 -13.19 -2.32
CA VAL A 222 -36.38 -13.85 -2.34
C VAL A 222 -37.45 -12.78 -2.57
N GLU A 223 -38.43 -13.08 -3.41
CA GLU A 223 -39.58 -12.20 -3.58
C GLU A 223 -40.38 -12.11 -2.28
N THR A 224 -40.92 -10.94 -1.96
CA THR A 224 -41.62 -10.69 -0.70
C THR A 224 -42.78 -11.65 -0.49
N GLU A 225 -43.51 -11.98 -1.56
CA GLU A 225 -44.66 -12.91 -1.50
C GLU A 225 -44.20 -14.35 -1.17
N ASP A 226 -43.09 -14.79 -1.77
CA ASP A 226 -42.56 -16.13 -1.50
C ASP A 226 -41.95 -16.23 -0.10
N ALA A 227 -41.27 -15.18 0.36
CA ALA A 227 -40.76 -15.09 1.71
C ALA A 227 -41.90 -15.16 2.74
N MET A 228 -42.96 -14.40 2.51
CA MET A 228 -44.17 -14.42 3.39
C MET A 228 -44.82 -15.80 3.43
N ARG A 229 -44.99 -16.48 2.31
CA ARG A 229 -45.52 -17.86 2.26
C ARG A 229 -44.68 -18.85 3.07
N GLU A 230 -43.36 -18.75 2.98
CA GLU A 230 -42.45 -19.63 3.73
C GLU A 230 -42.46 -19.35 5.24
N ILE A 231 -42.58 -18.07 5.62
CA ILE A 231 -42.74 -17.63 7.01
C ILE A 231 -44.08 -18.14 7.57
N GLU A 232 -45.17 -18.02 6.85
CA GLU A 232 -46.50 -18.52 7.23
C GLU A 232 -46.50 -20.03 7.41
N ALA A 233 -45.85 -20.77 6.48
CA ALA A 233 -45.68 -22.22 6.57
C ALA A 233 -44.85 -22.62 7.79
N SER A 234 -43.80 -21.88 8.12
CA SER A 234 -43.01 -22.08 9.33
C SER A 234 -43.81 -21.82 10.61
N GLN A 235 -44.60 -20.74 10.61
CA GLN A 235 -45.46 -20.40 11.72
C GLN A 235 -46.54 -21.50 11.96
N MET A 236 -47.15 -22.01 10.90
CA MET A 236 -48.12 -23.11 11.00
C MET A 236 -47.53 -24.40 11.58
N LYS A 237 -46.25 -24.70 11.23
CA LYS A 237 -45.53 -25.83 11.84
C LYS A 237 -45.33 -25.62 13.34
N ILE A 238 -44.86 -24.46 13.74
CA ILE A 238 -44.68 -24.10 15.16
C ILE A 238 -46.02 -24.20 15.93
N ASP A 239 -47.06 -23.65 15.38
CA ASP A 239 -48.40 -23.68 15.99
C ASP A 239 -48.96 -25.10 16.11
N SER A 240 -48.74 -25.95 15.08
CA SER A 240 -49.11 -27.36 15.12
C SER A 240 -48.33 -28.15 16.18
N GLU A 241 -47.03 -27.86 16.36
CA GLU A 241 -46.22 -28.47 17.42
C GLU A 241 -46.64 -27.99 18.80
N LYS A 242 -46.98 -26.70 18.96
CA LYS A 242 -47.58 -26.15 20.18
C LYS A 242 -48.89 -26.86 20.54
N TYR A 243 -49.77 -27.02 19.56
CA TYR A 243 -51.02 -27.72 19.75
C TYR A 243 -50.83 -29.15 20.18
N ARG A 244 -49.89 -29.90 19.55
CA ARG A 244 -49.55 -31.26 19.90
C ARG A 244 -48.93 -31.35 21.30
N ALA A 245 -48.04 -30.42 21.67
CA ALA A 245 -47.44 -30.33 22.99
C ALA A 245 -48.49 -30.06 24.06
N ASN A 246 -49.37 -29.06 23.86
CA ASN A 246 -50.46 -28.73 24.75
C ASN A 246 -51.44 -29.92 24.94
N ARG A 247 -51.80 -30.64 23.86
CA ARG A 247 -52.62 -31.82 23.93
C ARG A 247 -52.00 -32.92 24.80
N ARG A 248 -50.70 -33.20 24.61
CA ARG A 248 -49.95 -34.19 25.44
C ARG A 248 -49.90 -33.74 26.88
N ASN A 249 -49.70 -32.47 27.18
CA ASN A 249 -49.69 -31.90 28.53
C ASN A 249 -51.05 -32.08 29.23
N VAL A 250 -52.13 -31.83 28.52
CA VAL A 250 -53.49 -32.09 29.02
C VAL A 250 -53.74 -33.58 29.24
N GLU A 251 -53.31 -34.45 28.33
CA GLU A 251 -53.46 -35.91 28.43
C GLU A 251 -52.59 -36.47 29.63
N ASN A 252 -51.46 -35.85 29.91
CA ASN A 252 -50.55 -36.27 31.01
C ASN A 252 -50.78 -35.52 32.34
N LEU A 253 -51.79 -34.65 32.43
CA LEU A 253 -52.11 -33.79 33.59
C LEU A 253 -50.90 -32.91 34.04
N ASP A 254 -50.01 -32.61 33.13
CA ASP A 254 -48.82 -31.76 33.38
C ASP A 254 -49.09 -30.33 32.86
N PHE A 255 -49.76 -29.53 33.69
CA PHE A 255 -50.12 -28.15 33.39
C PHE A 255 -48.95 -27.17 33.45
N MET A 256 -47.76 -27.60 33.89
CA MET A 256 -46.56 -26.75 33.99
C MET A 256 -45.57 -26.98 32.84
N ALA A 257 -45.84 -27.89 31.90
CA ALA A 257 -44.92 -28.15 30.80
C ALA A 257 -44.92 -26.96 29.81
N THR A 258 -43.82 -26.25 29.83
CA THR A 258 -43.57 -25.12 28.90
C THR A 258 -43.22 -25.59 27.52
N ILE A 259 -43.59 -24.80 26.53
CA ILE A 259 -43.13 -24.97 25.14
C ILE A 259 -41.63 -25.01 25.13
N SER A 260 -41.02 -25.90 24.30
CA SER A 260 -39.57 -26.02 24.27
C SER A 260 -38.92 -24.64 23.98
N PRO A 261 -37.83 -24.31 24.69
CA PRO A 261 -37.15 -23.03 24.49
C PRO A 261 -36.77 -22.78 23.04
N ARG A 262 -36.53 -23.83 22.29
CA ARG A 262 -36.23 -23.79 20.83
C ARG A 262 -37.41 -23.26 20.03
N ASN A 263 -38.63 -23.75 20.31
CA ASN A 263 -39.82 -23.29 19.58
C ASN A 263 -40.19 -21.86 19.94
N GLN A 264 -40.00 -21.42 21.18
CA GLN A 264 -40.18 -20.02 21.58
C GLN A 264 -39.21 -19.09 20.86
N GLN A 265 -37.98 -19.51 20.71
CA GLN A 265 -36.94 -18.75 20.04
C GLN A 265 -37.21 -18.65 18.53
N GLN A 266 -37.66 -19.74 17.92
CA GLN A 266 -38.02 -19.78 16.51
C GLN A 266 -39.24 -18.93 16.19
N GLU A 267 -40.25 -18.89 17.07
CA GLU A 267 -41.43 -18.02 16.96
C GLU A 267 -41.03 -16.55 16.99
N LYS A 268 -40.18 -16.14 17.96
CA LYS A 268 -39.70 -14.75 18.03
C LYS A 268 -38.95 -14.36 16.75
N TYR A 269 -38.10 -15.22 16.26
CA TYR A 269 -37.34 -14.98 15.04
C TYR A 269 -38.27 -14.85 13.82
N THR A 270 -39.28 -15.71 13.68
CA THR A 270 -40.27 -15.65 12.62
C THR A 270 -41.08 -14.36 12.66
N ALA A 271 -41.46 -13.92 13.84
CA ALA A 271 -42.15 -12.65 14.05
C ALA A 271 -41.30 -11.42 13.71
N GLU A 272 -40.01 -11.46 14.10
CA GLU A 272 -39.03 -10.41 13.75
C GLU A 272 -38.88 -10.27 12.23
N ILE A 273 -38.68 -11.40 11.51
CA ILE A 273 -38.57 -11.40 10.05
C ILE A 273 -39.83 -10.81 9.42
N ARG A 274 -40.99 -11.25 9.85
CA ARG A 274 -42.27 -10.73 9.33
C ARG A 274 -42.40 -9.23 9.52
N ASN A 275 -42.10 -8.72 10.72
CA ASN A 275 -42.18 -7.30 11.02
C ASN A 275 -41.21 -6.48 10.16
N ALA A 276 -39.95 -6.96 10.03
CA ALA A 276 -38.92 -6.31 9.24
C ALA A 276 -39.27 -6.24 7.73
N ILE A 277 -39.97 -7.26 7.20
CA ILE A 277 -40.47 -7.24 5.81
C ILE A 277 -41.64 -6.23 5.69
N CYS A 278 -42.55 -6.19 6.67
CA CYS A 278 -43.70 -5.28 6.63
C CYS A 278 -43.28 -3.81 6.77
N GLU A 279 -42.23 -3.51 7.52
CA GLU A 279 -41.67 -2.16 7.67
C GLU A 279 -40.91 -1.69 6.40
N GLY A 280 -40.56 -2.61 5.48
CA GLY A 280 -39.97 -2.30 4.18
C GLY A 280 -38.46 -1.97 4.20
N ASP A 281 -37.80 -1.97 5.36
CA ASP A 281 -36.41 -1.61 5.51
C ASP A 281 -35.43 -2.79 5.25
N GLN A 282 -35.96 -4.02 5.21
CA GLN A 282 -35.18 -5.24 5.07
C GLN A 282 -35.73 -6.13 3.96
N GLN A 283 -34.84 -6.74 3.20
CA GLN A 283 -35.17 -7.77 2.23
C GLN A 283 -34.73 -9.14 2.75
N VAL A 284 -35.39 -10.19 2.29
CA VAL A 284 -35.06 -11.57 2.61
C VAL A 284 -34.17 -12.17 1.52
N PHE A 285 -33.18 -12.92 1.95
CA PHE A 285 -32.25 -13.64 1.08
C PHE A 285 -32.14 -15.10 1.50
N MET A 286 -32.00 -15.97 0.51
CA MET A 286 -31.51 -17.32 0.73
C MET A 286 -29.99 -17.30 0.63
N VAL A 287 -29.30 -17.59 1.71
CA VAL A 287 -27.84 -17.50 1.83
C VAL A 287 -27.25 -18.87 2.05
N LEU A 288 -26.23 -19.20 1.27
CA LEU A 288 -25.45 -20.42 1.41
C LEU A 288 -23.96 -20.04 1.55
N LEU A 289 -23.37 -20.34 2.69
CA LEU A 289 -21.92 -20.27 2.87
C LEU A 289 -21.34 -21.66 2.73
N SER A 290 -20.43 -21.82 1.77
CA SER A 290 -19.70 -23.05 1.51
C SER A 290 -18.20 -22.80 1.55
N VAL A 291 -17.45 -23.77 2.05
CA VAL A 291 -15.99 -23.77 2.05
C VAL A 291 -15.46 -25.01 1.39
N ALA A 292 -14.35 -24.88 0.66
CA ALA A 292 -13.53 -26.00 0.19
C ALA A 292 -12.07 -25.70 0.55
N PHE A 293 -11.35 -26.64 1.10
CA PHE A 293 -9.97 -26.45 1.53
C PHE A 293 -9.13 -27.68 1.22
N PHE A 294 -7.81 -27.48 1.15
CA PHE A 294 -6.85 -28.48 0.74
C PHE A 294 -5.81 -28.71 1.81
N ALA A 295 -5.36 -29.97 1.90
CA ALA A 295 -4.25 -30.40 2.73
C ALA A 295 -3.36 -31.38 1.95
N ASP A 296 -2.09 -31.49 2.34
CA ASP A 296 -1.15 -32.41 1.70
C ASP A 296 -1.27 -33.83 2.26
N THR A 297 -1.80 -33.98 3.49
CA THR A 297 -1.99 -35.28 4.16
C THR A 297 -3.41 -35.41 4.74
N PRO A 298 -3.91 -36.66 4.95
CA PRO A 298 -5.18 -36.88 5.61
C PRO A 298 -5.23 -36.38 7.05
N ASP A 299 -4.10 -36.39 7.76
CA ASP A 299 -4.04 -35.93 9.15
C ASP A 299 -4.11 -34.41 9.21
N GLU A 300 -3.45 -33.70 8.31
CA GLU A 300 -3.57 -32.25 8.14
C GLU A 300 -5.03 -31.87 7.79
N LEU A 301 -5.66 -32.60 6.86
CA LEU A 301 -7.06 -32.37 6.48
C LEU A 301 -8.01 -32.50 7.70
N ARG A 302 -7.74 -33.42 8.62
CA ARG A 302 -8.49 -33.55 9.89
C ARG A 302 -8.25 -32.35 10.80
N GLN A 303 -6.99 -31.98 11.01
CA GLN A 303 -6.62 -30.83 11.84
C GLN A 303 -7.27 -29.54 11.34
N GLU A 304 -7.24 -29.28 10.05
CA GLU A 304 -7.88 -28.11 9.43
C GLU A 304 -9.41 -28.17 9.53
N THR A 305 -9.99 -29.37 9.39
CA THR A 305 -11.44 -29.58 9.63
C THR A 305 -11.82 -29.19 11.05
N ASP A 306 -11.08 -29.68 12.03
CA ASP A 306 -11.32 -29.41 13.46
C ASP A 306 -11.10 -27.94 13.80
N ALA A 307 -10.09 -27.30 13.21
CA ALA A 307 -9.83 -25.87 13.36
C ALA A 307 -11.00 -25.02 12.85
N LEU A 308 -11.49 -25.31 11.63
CA LEU A 308 -12.65 -24.61 11.06
C LEU A 308 -13.92 -24.82 11.86
N GLN A 309 -14.17 -26.05 12.34
CA GLN A 309 -15.34 -26.34 13.17
C GLN A 309 -15.25 -25.61 14.53
N SER A 310 -14.07 -25.60 15.15
CA SER A 310 -13.83 -24.88 16.40
C SER A 310 -13.98 -23.38 16.24
N ALA A 311 -13.44 -22.81 15.17
CA ALA A 311 -13.59 -21.40 14.85
C ALA A 311 -15.06 -21.02 14.64
N ALA A 312 -15.83 -21.83 13.91
CA ALA A 312 -17.25 -21.60 13.71
C ALA A 312 -18.05 -21.72 15.03
N ALA A 313 -17.70 -22.68 15.88
CA ALA A 313 -18.35 -22.88 17.18
C ALA A 313 -18.19 -21.66 18.12
N ASN A 314 -17.07 -20.94 18.05
CA ASN A 314 -16.87 -19.70 18.82
C ASN A 314 -17.90 -18.60 18.45
N PHE A 315 -18.46 -18.67 17.25
CA PHE A 315 -19.54 -17.78 16.79
C PHE A 315 -20.92 -18.45 16.86
N ASN A 316 -21.07 -19.56 17.57
CA ASN A 316 -22.29 -20.37 17.59
C ASN A 316 -22.78 -20.83 16.21
N CYS A 317 -21.86 -20.95 15.26
CA CYS A 317 -22.08 -21.54 13.95
C CYS A 317 -21.64 -23.00 13.94
N ARG A 318 -22.23 -23.81 13.06
CA ARG A 318 -21.86 -25.22 12.90
C ARG A 318 -21.77 -25.59 11.44
N PHE A 319 -20.62 -26.17 11.04
CA PHE A 319 -20.44 -26.77 9.73
C PHE A 319 -21.07 -28.16 9.62
N THR A 320 -21.50 -28.51 8.42
CA THR A 320 -21.89 -29.86 7.99
C THR A 320 -20.92 -30.38 6.94
N GLU A 321 -20.44 -31.61 7.11
CA GLU A 321 -19.40 -32.21 6.25
C GLU A 321 -19.93 -32.72 4.89
N MET A 322 -21.18 -32.56 4.56
CA MET A 322 -21.79 -32.92 3.26
C MET A 322 -21.40 -34.33 2.78
N ARG A 323 -21.56 -35.34 3.66
CA ARG A 323 -21.25 -36.75 3.32
C ARG A 323 -22.05 -37.21 2.10
N PHE A 324 -21.41 -37.96 1.19
CA PHE A 324 -21.93 -38.38 -0.10
C PHE A 324 -22.26 -37.26 -1.10
N GLN A 325 -22.01 -35.99 -0.75
CA GLN A 325 -22.24 -34.83 -1.59
C GLN A 325 -20.99 -33.97 -1.75
N GLN A 326 -19.81 -34.53 -1.55
CA GLN A 326 -18.55 -33.80 -1.61
C GLN A 326 -18.34 -33.12 -2.98
N GLU A 327 -18.62 -33.82 -4.09
CA GLU A 327 -18.56 -33.25 -5.44
C GLU A 327 -19.48 -32.04 -5.60
N ASN A 328 -20.74 -32.13 -5.17
CA ASN A 328 -21.71 -31.06 -5.28
C ASN A 328 -21.33 -29.85 -4.40
N CYS A 329 -20.85 -30.12 -3.20
CA CYS A 329 -20.42 -29.08 -2.26
C CYS A 329 -19.16 -28.37 -2.76
N PHE A 330 -18.19 -29.15 -3.25
CA PHE A 330 -16.96 -28.64 -3.83
C PHE A 330 -17.25 -27.74 -5.04
N ASN A 331 -18.05 -28.21 -6.00
CA ASN A 331 -18.48 -27.40 -7.14
C ASN A 331 -19.26 -26.14 -6.73
N THR A 332 -19.99 -26.18 -5.62
CA THR A 332 -20.67 -24.99 -5.09
C THR A 332 -19.71 -23.97 -4.50
N ALA A 333 -18.66 -24.42 -3.84
CA ALA A 333 -17.66 -23.53 -3.25
C ALA A 333 -16.75 -22.84 -4.29
N MET A 334 -16.60 -23.42 -5.48
CA MET A 334 -15.71 -22.90 -6.52
C MET A 334 -16.10 -21.53 -7.07
N PRO A 335 -15.14 -20.74 -7.60
CA PRO A 335 -15.35 -19.41 -8.15
C PRO A 335 -16.05 -19.40 -9.52
N TYR A 336 -17.11 -20.17 -9.67
CA TYR A 336 -18.02 -20.15 -10.81
C TYR A 336 -19.48 -20.18 -10.36
N GLY A 337 -20.40 -19.81 -11.22
CA GLY A 337 -21.79 -19.53 -10.86
C GLY A 337 -22.65 -20.77 -10.58
N LEU A 338 -22.08 -21.93 -10.25
CA LEU A 338 -22.84 -23.14 -9.92
C LEU A 338 -23.24 -23.17 -8.44
N ARG A 339 -24.43 -23.69 -8.19
CA ARG A 339 -24.97 -23.97 -6.87
C ARG A 339 -25.68 -25.32 -6.93
N ARG A 340 -25.04 -26.37 -6.41
CA ARG A 340 -25.51 -27.76 -6.47
C ARG A 340 -25.92 -28.34 -5.12
N VAL A 341 -25.83 -27.53 -4.08
CA VAL A 341 -26.20 -27.92 -2.71
C VAL A 341 -27.38 -27.09 -2.25
N GLU A 342 -28.37 -27.74 -1.66
CA GLU A 342 -29.58 -27.13 -1.09
C GLU A 342 -29.46 -26.95 0.43
N SER A 343 -28.44 -26.23 0.90
CA SER A 343 -28.22 -25.95 2.33
C SER A 343 -28.28 -24.45 2.62
N SER A 344 -29.22 -23.76 1.97
CA SER A 344 -29.41 -22.32 2.14
C SER A 344 -30.25 -21.98 3.37
N HIS A 345 -29.98 -20.81 3.96
CA HIS A 345 -30.70 -20.28 5.13
C HIS A 345 -31.34 -18.95 4.77
N MET A 346 -32.57 -18.77 5.24
CA MET A 346 -33.27 -17.51 5.12
C MET A 346 -32.67 -16.47 6.07
N MET A 347 -32.23 -15.33 5.53
CA MET A 347 -31.62 -14.24 6.29
C MET A 347 -32.16 -12.87 5.86
N LEU A 348 -32.29 -11.95 6.82
CA LEU A 348 -32.55 -10.53 6.55
C LEU A 348 -31.29 -9.82 6.06
N THR A 349 -31.44 -8.69 5.36
CA THR A 349 -30.33 -7.84 4.87
C THR A 349 -29.27 -7.63 5.95
N ARG A 350 -29.65 -7.25 7.17
CA ARG A 350 -28.71 -7.01 8.28
C ARG A 350 -27.86 -8.25 8.65
N SER A 351 -28.45 -9.44 8.54
CA SER A 351 -27.72 -10.69 8.87
C SER A 351 -26.78 -11.11 7.75
N VAL A 352 -27.17 -10.87 6.49
CA VAL A 352 -26.33 -11.15 5.33
C VAL A 352 -25.13 -10.21 5.29
N THR A 353 -25.32 -8.94 5.62
CA THR A 353 -24.22 -7.95 5.65
C THR A 353 -23.19 -8.24 6.72
N ALA A 354 -23.53 -8.99 7.79
CA ALA A 354 -22.56 -9.45 8.77
C ALA A 354 -21.58 -10.50 8.22
N LEU A 355 -21.89 -11.15 7.08
CA LEU A 355 -20.94 -11.97 6.33
C LEU A 355 -20.00 -11.09 5.50
N VAL A 356 -19.23 -10.23 6.17
CA VAL A 356 -18.37 -9.23 5.54
C VAL A 356 -17.23 -9.90 4.81
N PRO A 357 -17.07 -9.65 3.48
CA PRO A 357 -15.96 -10.24 2.71
C PRO A 357 -14.66 -9.44 2.84
N PHE A 358 -14.65 -8.34 3.58
CA PHE A 358 -13.52 -7.42 3.70
C PHE A 358 -12.79 -7.61 5.03
N VAL A 359 -11.45 -7.56 4.99
CA VAL A 359 -10.61 -7.70 6.17
C VAL A 359 -9.69 -6.47 6.30
N ALA A 360 -8.65 -6.41 5.49
CA ALA A 360 -7.65 -5.34 5.48
C ALA A 360 -7.07 -5.20 4.09
N GLN A 361 -6.73 -3.98 3.73
CA GLN A 361 -6.05 -3.72 2.46
C GLN A 361 -4.66 -4.35 2.46
N GLU A 362 -4.25 -4.84 1.31
CA GLU A 362 -2.93 -5.39 1.07
C GLU A 362 -2.29 -4.72 -0.14
N VAL A 363 -0.96 -4.61 -0.12
CA VAL A 363 -0.18 -4.11 -1.25
C VAL A 363 0.88 -5.13 -1.59
N GLN A 364 0.76 -5.68 -2.80
CA GLN A 364 1.72 -6.60 -3.39
C GLN A 364 2.00 -6.19 -4.83
N SER A 365 2.91 -5.22 -4.98
CA SER A 365 3.33 -4.75 -6.30
C SER A 365 4.39 -5.67 -6.87
N PRO A 366 4.19 -6.26 -8.07
CA PRO A 366 5.24 -7.04 -8.73
C PRO A 366 6.53 -6.22 -8.86
N GLN A 367 7.65 -6.83 -8.50
CA GLN A 367 8.99 -6.20 -8.49
C GLN A 367 9.14 -5.00 -7.56
N GLY A 368 8.22 -4.80 -6.61
CA GLY A 368 8.35 -3.81 -5.55
C GLY A 368 9.40 -4.17 -4.52
N ILE A 369 9.55 -3.32 -3.50
CA ILE A 369 10.43 -3.59 -2.35
C ILE A 369 9.61 -4.04 -1.14
N PHE A 370 10.24 -4.81 -0.28
CA PHE A 370 9.65 -5.28 0.98
C PHE A 370 9.71 -4.17 2.04
N TYR A 371 8.54 -3.71 2.49
CA TYR A 371 8.40 -2.69 3.56
C TYR A 371 8.16 -3.28 4.95
N GLY A 372 7.77 -4.54 5.06
CA GLY A 372 7.42 -5.19 6.32
C GLY A 372 6.24 -6.14 6.17
N ARG A 373 5.62 -6.48 7.29
CA ARG A 373 4.40 -7.32 7.34
C ARG A 373 3.19 -6.49 7.72
N ASN A 374 2.06 -6.80 7.12
CA ASN A 374 0.77 -6.29 7.56
C ASN A 374 0.50 -6.75 9.00
N ALA A 375 0.25 -5.82 9.91
CA ALA A 375 0.06 -6.13 11.33
C ALA A 375 -1.26 -6.87 11.62
N ILE A 376 -2.20 -6.90 10.66
CA ILE A 376 -3.50 -7.58 10.78
C ILE A 376 -3.42 -8.98 10.18
N THR A 377 -2.98 -9.08 8.92
CA THR A 377 -3.00 -10.34 8.16
C THR A 377 -1.70 -11.14 8.27
N GLY A 378 -0.61 -10.51 8.71
CA GLY A 378 0.73 -11.10 8.71
C GLY A 378 1.43 -11.12 7.36
N ASN A 379 0.71 -10.84 6.26
CA ASN A 379 1.23 -10.91 4.91
C ASN A 379 2.31 -9.86 4.62
N LEU A 380 3.16 -10.15 3.62
CA LEU A 380 4.20 -9.22 3.19
C LEU A 380 3.58 -7.97 2.56
N ILE A 381 4.14 -6.81 2.90
CA ILE A 381 3.87 -5.56 2.20
C ILE A 381 5.00 -5.35 1.19
N VAL A 382 4.67 -5.47 -0.08
CA VAL A 382 5.61 -5.27 -1.20
C VAL A 382 5.08 -4.13 -2.05
N GLY A 383 5.77 -3.00 -2.03
CA GLY A 383 5.32 -1.78 -2.67
C GLY A 383 6.31 -1.24 -3.70
N ASP A 384 5.79 -0.56 -4.71
CA ASP A 384 6.57 0.13 -5.73
C ASP A 384 6.07 1.58 -5.87
N ARG A 385 6.83 2.51 -5.31
CA ARG A 385 6.49 3.94 -5.33
C ARG A 385 6.51 4.53 -6.74
N THR A 386 7.25 3.93 -7.66
CA THR A 386 7.34 4.41 -9.05
C THR A 386 6.03 4.25 -9.82
N LYS A 387 5.15 3.35 -9.36
CA LYS A 387 3.84 3.10 -9.94
C LYS A 387 2.73 4.03 -9.41
N LEU A 388 3.01 4.80 -8.37
CA LEU A 388 2.07 5.80 -7.85
C LEU A 388 1.95 6.98 -8.82
N ILE A 389 0.82 7.67 -8.78
CA ILE A 389 0.62 8.90 -9.57
C ILE A 389 1.67 9.95 -9.19
N ASN A 390 2.00 10.02 -7.89
CA ASN A 390 3.09 10.81 -7.35
C ASN A 390 3.89 9.98 -6.34
N GLY A 391 5.06 9.49 -6.72
CA GLY A 391 5.91 8.65 -5.89
C GLY A 391 6.68 9.40 -4.80
N ASN A 392 6.47 10.70 -4.59
CA ASN A 392 7.05 11.42 -3.46
C ASN A 392 6.50 10.89 -2.13
N ALA A 393 7.33 10.94 -1.10
CA ALA A 393 7.04 10.33 0.18
C ALA A 393 7.25 11.26 1.36
N MET A 394 6.55 10.95 2.46
CA MET A 394 6.79 11.51 3.78
C MET A 394 6.95 10.41 4.82
N VAL A 395 7.89 10.60 5.74
CA VAL A 395 8.07 9.75 6.91
C VAL A 395 7.90 10.61 8.15
N ILE A 396 6.89 10.30 8.95
CA ILE A 396 6.49 11.06 10.13
C ILE A 396 6.59 10.14 11.34
N ALA A 397 7.41 10.51 12.31
CA ALA A 397 7.72 9.63 13.41
C ALA A 397 8.31 10.38 14.61
N THR A 398 7.80 10.13 15.81
CA THR A 398 8.45 10.65 17.03
C THR A 398 9.81 10.01 17.24
N SER A 399 10.71 10.71 17.97
CA SER A 399 12.04 10.18 18.31
C SER A 399 11.92 8.82 19.01
N GLY A 400 12.80 7.86 18.66
CA GLY A 400 12.82 6.51 19.20
C GLY A 400 11.71 5.57 18.69
N SER A 401 10.97 5.93 17.65
CA SER A 401 9.95 5.08 17.03
C SER A 401 10.47 4.18 15.90
N GLY A 402 11.76 4.28 15.55
CA GLY A 402 12.37 3.51 14.47
C GLY A 402 12.42 4.27 13.13
N LYS A 403 12.26 5.61 13.12
CA LYS A 403 12.28 6.47 11.93
C LYS A 403 13.48 6.19 11.02
N SER A 404 14.68 6.44 11.55
CA SER A 404 15.94 6.29 10.79
C SER A 404 16.17 4.86 10.31
N MET A 405 15.77 3.85 11.12
CA MET A 405 15.85 2.44 10.72
C MET A 405 14.92 2.14 9.52
N SER A 406 13.68 2.61 9.54
CA SER A 406 12.73 2.38 8.45
C SER A 406 13.18 3.03 7.15
N VAL A 407 13.71 4.27 7.21
CA VAL A 407 14.22 4.98 6.03
C VAL A 407 15.49 4.32 5.49
N LYS A 408 16.46 3.98 6.35
CA LYS A 408 17.68 3.28 5.94
C LYS A 408 17.36 1.93 5.31
N MET A 409 16.36 1.21 5.83
CA MET A 409 15.90 -0.04 5.24
C MET A 409 15.30 0.17 3.84
N GLU A 410 14.48 1.19 3.64
CA GLU A 410 13.96 1.56 2.32
C GLU A 410 15.09 1.87 1.35
N ILE A 411 16.08 2.69 1.77
CA ILE A 411 17.25 3.02 0.96
C ILE A 411 18.01 1.74 0.54
N ILE A 412 18.27 0.82 1.47
CA ILE A 412 18.94 -0.47 1.16
C ILE A 412 18.13 -1.24 0.13
N MET A 413 16.83 -1.41 0.35
CA MET A 413 15.99 -2.21 -0.52
C MET A 413 15.88 -1.62 -1.94
N GLU A 414 15.67 -0.32 -2.06
CA GLU A 414 15.62 0.39 -3.35
C GLU A 414 16.97 0.36 -4.06
N PHE A 415 18.07 0.58 -3.32
CA PHE A 415 19.43 0.55 -3.86
C PHE A 415 19.82 -0.83 -4.41
N LEU A 416 19.44 -1.90 -3.72
CA LEU A 416 19.72 -3.27 -4.14
C LEU A 416 18.80 -3.74 -5.28
N ARG A 417 17.55 -3.26 -5.31
CA ARG A 417 16.54 -3.62 -6.33
C ARG A 417 16.86 -2.97 -7.68
N TRP A 418 17.22 -1.69 -7.69
CA TRP A 418 17.36 -0.89 -8.91
C TRP A 418 18.84 -0.52 -9.18
N PRO A 419 19.60 -1.35 -9.91
CA PRO A 419 21.05 -1.12 -10.12
C PRO A 419 21.39 0.19 -10.83
N ASN A 420 20.49 0.71 -11.67
CA ASN A 420 20.70 1.93 -12.45
C ASN A 420 20.18 3.19 -11.73
N ALA A 421 19.44 3.04 -10.63
CA ALA A 421 18.91 4.17 -9.88
C ALA A 421 20.02 4.93 -9.15
N ARG A 422 19.86 6.23 -8.98
CA ARG A 422 20.76 7.12 -8.25
C ARG A 422 20.10 7.59 -6.96
N PHE A 423 20.94 7.83 -5.94
CA PHE A 423 20.51 8.16 -4.60
C PHE A 423 21.25 9.39 -4.10
N ILE A 424 20.51 10.37 -3.61
CA ILE A 424 21.02 11.60 -3.03
C ILE A 424 20.40 11.77 -1.65
N LEU A 425 21.22 11.83 -0.61
CA LEU A 425 20.81 11.98 0.77
C LEU A 425 21.28 13.33 1.29
N VAL A 426 20.42 14.01 2.04
CA VAL A 426 20.74 15.22 2.80
C VAL A 426 20.63 14.89 4.28
N ASP A 427 21.74 14.89 4.98
CA ASP A 427 21.93 14.36 6.33
C ASP A 427 22.44 15.45 7.30
N PRO A 428 21.55 16.11 8.03
CA PRO A 428 21.95 17.13 9.01
C PRO A 428 22.49 16.57 10.33
N GLU A 429 22.25 15.30 10.64
CA GLU A 429 22.61 14.67 11.92
C GLU A 429 23.77 13.66 11.81
N ASN A 430 24.29 13.42 10.59
CA ASN A 430 25.35 12.44 10.30
C ASN A 430 24.96 11.00 10.66
N GLU A 431 23.75 10.59 10.36
CA GLU A 431 23.27 9.25 10.65
C GLU A 431 23.52 8.23 9.54
N TYR A 432 23.77 8.67 8.29
CA TYR A 432 23.81 7.81 7.10
C TYR A 432 25.23 7.43 6.63
N GLU A 433 26.29 8.02 7.19
CA GLU A 433 27.67 7.84 6.73
C GLU A 433 28.08 6.34 6.68
N LEU A 434 27.77 5.58 7.74
CA LEU A 434 28.09 4.15 7.84
C LEU A 434 27.40 3.34 6.73
N LEU A 435 26.11 3.56 6.55
CA LEU A 435 25.31 2.91 5.51
C LEU A 435 25.85 3.22 4.11
N VAL A 436 26.13 4.49 3.84
CA VAL A 436 26.60 4.95 2.53
C VAL A 436 27.93 4.30 2.18
N LYS A 437 28.87 4.25 3.12
CA LYS A 437 30.17 3.56 2.91
C LYS A 437 30.00 2.06 2.68
N ALA A 438 29.14 1.40 3.44
CA ALA A 438 28.87 -0.04 3.29
C ALA A 438 28.25 -0.41 1.93
N LEU A 439 27.51 0.51 1.32
CA LEU A 439 26.93 0.35 -0.02
C LEU A 439 27.86 0.86 -1.14
N GLY A 440 29.09 1.31 -0.83
CA GLY A 440 30.05 1.81 -1.81
C GLY A 440 29.75 3.24 -2.29
N GLY A 441 28.92 3.98 -1.55
CA GLY A 441 28.60 5.37 -1.81
C GLY A 441 29.64 6.36 -1.26
N GLU A 442 29.40 7.63 -1.50
CA GLU A 442 30.27 8.73 -1.06
C GLU A 442 29.54 9.62 -0.05
N ALA A 443 30.14 9.77 1.14
CA ALA A 443 29.66 10.70 2.16
C ALA A 443 30.50 11.99 2.11
N ILE A 444 29.84 13.10 1.77
CA ILE A 444 30.46 14.39 1.53
C ILE A 444 30.16 15.29 2.70
N LYS A 445 31.19 15.69 3.43
CA LYS A 445 31.04 16.64 4.53
C LYS A 445 31.06 18.06 3.99
N VAL A 446 29.97 18.79 4.19
CA VAL A 446 29.83 20.21 3.84
C VAL A 446 30.12 21.03 5.10
N SER A 447 31.26 21.70 5.15
CA SER A 447 31.65 22.57 6.26
C SER A 447 32.54 23.70 5.77
N VAL A 448 32.74 24.73 6.61
CA VAL A 448 33.58 25.87 6.27
C VAL A 448 35.04 25.45 5.99
N ASP A 449 35.52 24.44 6.70
CA ASP A 449 36.89 23.92 6.58
C ASP A 449 37.00 22.71 5.65
N SER A 450 35.92 22.37 4.94
CA SER A 450 35.91 21.20 4.04
C SER A 450 36.79 21.45 2.83
N ARG A 451 37.49 20.39 2.39
CA ARG A 451 38.16 20.36 1.07
C ARG A 451 37.17 20.15 -0.08
N THR A 452 35.92 19.92 0.24
CA THR A 452 34.83 19.70 -0.71
C THR A 452 34.08 21.00 -0.93
N HIS A 453 33.98 21.41 -2.17
CA HIS A 453 33.42 22.69 -2.57
C HIS A 453 32.26 22.53 -3.51
N PHE A 454 31.23 23.35 -3.32
CA PHE A 454 30.09 23.49 -4.21
C PHE A 454 30.00 24.93 -4.71
N ASN A 455 30.07 25.09 -6.00
CA ASN A 455 29.94 26.40 -6.60
C ASN A 455 28.45 26.70 -6.88
N PRO A 456 27.82 27.66 -6.18
CA PRO A 456 26.42 28.04 -6.44
C PRO A 456 26.21 28.63 -7.83
N LEU A 457 27.28 29.07 -8.52
CA LEU A 457 27.26 29.59 -9.87
C LEU A 457 27.46 28.50 -10.94
N ASP A 458 27.58 27.23 -10.56
CA ASP A 458 27.69 26.15 -11.53
C ASP A 458 26.48 26.07 -12.42
N TYR A 459 26.74 25.81 -13.69
CA TYR A 459 25.77 25.76 -14.74
C TYR A 459 25.95 24.56 -15.65
N HIS A 460 24.86 23.88 -15.97
CA HIS A 460 24.81 22.85 -16.98
C HIS A 460 23.90 23.26 -18.14
N TYR A 461 24.49 23.44 -19.31
CA TYR A 461 23.77 23.82 -20.51
C TYR A 461 22.81 22.70 -20.96
N ASP A 462 21.55 23.07 -21.25
CA ASP A 462 20.56 22.20 -21.87
C ASP A 462 20.14 22.75 -23.23
N PRO A 463 20.59 22.13 -24.33
CA PRO A 463 20.26 22.59 -25.67
C PRO A 463 18.77 22.42 -26.04
N LYS A 464 17.97 21.72 -25.20
CA LYS A 464 16.55 21.48 -25.44
C LYS A 464 15.61 22.46 -24.72
N THR A 465 16.13 23.36 -23.92
CA THR A 465 15.33 24.38 -23.25
C THR A 465 15.36 25.67 -24.03
N ASP A 466 14.17 26.24 -24.34
CA ASP A 466 14.00 27.51 -25.05
C ASP A 466 14.36 28.74 -24.19
N VAL A 467 14.64 28.55 -22.90
CA VAL A 467 15.02 29.67 -22.01
C VAL A 467 16.54 29.78 -21.96
N PRO A 468 17.09 30.97 -22.26
CA PRO A 468 18.51 31.21 -22.09
C PRO A 468 18.91 30.86 -20.66
N PRO A 469 19.91 29.98 -20.50
CA PRO A 469 20.27 29.42 -19.21
C PRO A 469 20.77 30.44 -18.21
N ASP A 470 21.38 31.53 -18.70
CA ASP A 470 21.88 32.62 -17.90
C ASP A 470 20.77 33.35 -17.14
N VAL A 471 19.56 33.49 -17.70
CA VAL A 471 18.46 34.20 -17.04
C VAL A 471 18.00 33.50 -15.77
N ALA A 472 17.70 32.20 -15.84
CA ALA A 472 17.23 31.44 -14.67
C ALA A 472 18.32 31.33 -13.59
N LYS A 473 19.59 31.18 -13.99
CA LYS A 473 20.72 31.09 -13.08
C LYS A 473 21.03 32.41 -12.42
N ILE A 474 20.97 33.52 -13.17
CA ILE A 474 21.14 34.86 -12.60
C ILE A 474 20.04 35.14 -11.57
N GLU A 475 18.79 34.78 -11.84
CA GLU A 475 17.69 34.95 -10.88
C GLU A 475 17.92 34.15 -9.60
N PHE A 476 18.38 32.88 -9.72
CA PHE A 476 18.76 32.08 -8.57
C PHE A 476 19.87 32.72 -7.75
N VAL A 477 20.96 33.16 -8.40
CA VAL A 477 22.10 33.80 -7.73
C VAL A 477 21.69 35.12 -7.06
N LEU A 478 20.89 35.94 -7.72
CA LEU A 478 20.32 37.16 -7.12
C LEU A 478 19.51 36.87 -5.88
N SER A 479 18.69 35.82 -5.94
CA SER A 479 17.89 35.40 -4.81
C SER A 479 18.75 34.90 -3.63
N MET A 480 19.83 34.17 -3.93
CA MET A 480 20.79 33.76 -2.92
C MET A 480 21.51 34.98 -2.29
N LEU A 481 21.93 35.94 -3.10
CA LEU A 481 22.61 37.13 -2.64
C LEU A 481 21.70 38.11 -1.87
N ASP A 482 20.38 38.12 -2.15
CA ASP A 482 19.40 38.83 -1.31
C ASP A 482 19.55 38.43 0.16
N LYS A 483 19.79 37.16 0.46
CA LYS A 483 19.96 36.63 1.82
C LYS A 483 21.36 36.88 2.41
N LEU A 484 22.36 36.83 1.54
CA LEU A 484 23.78 36.98 1.97
C LEU A 484 24.15 38.39 2.37
N ILE A 485 23.80 39.33 1.52
CA ILE A 485 24.28 40.71 1.60
C ILE A 485 23.16 41.77 1.56
N GLY A 486 21.89 41.33 1.40
CA GLY A 486 20.75 42.23 1.37
C GLY A 486 20.39 42.79 2.76
N GLU A 487 20.06 44.07 2.83
CA GLU A 487 19.50 44.67 4.02
C GLU A 487 18.13 44.07 4.34
N ASN A 488 17.97 43.56 5.56
CA ASN A 488 16.77 42.79 5.95
C ASN A 488 16.46 41.59 5.00
N GLY A 489 17.47 41.02 4.37
CA GLY A 489 17.32 39.90 3.44
C GLY A 489 16.83 40.26 2.04
N HIS A 490 16.92 41.53 1.66
CA HIS A 490 16.54 42.01 0.32
C HIS A 490 17.57 43.03 -0.21
N LEU A 491 18.03 42.79 -1.44
CA LEU A 491 18.83 43.73 -2.20
C LEU A 491 17.95 44.87 -2.74
N GLN A 492 18.46 46.08 -2.74
CA GLN A 492 17.79 47.20 -3.40
C GLN A 492 17.73 46.97 -4.91
N PRO A 493 16.72 47.50 -5.65
CA PRO A 493 16.60 47.31 -7.08
C PRO A 493 17.86 47.70 -7.87
N GLU A 494 18.58 48.73 -7.43
CA GLU A 494 19.85 49.14 -8.03
C GLU A 494 20.94 48.09 -7.85
N ASP A 495 21.02 47.48 -6.66
CA ASP A 495 21.99 46.43 -6.33
C ASP A 495 21.74 45.20 -7.19
N ARG A 496 20.48 44.78 -7.31
CA ARG A 496 20.08 43.65 -8.19
C ARG A 496 20.50 43.92 -9.64
N SER A 497 20.32 45.15 -10.12
CA SER A 497 20.70 45.51 -11.49
C SER A 497 22.21 45.44 -11.69
N LEU A 498 23.01 45.93 -10.74
CA LEU A 498 24.47 45.91 -10.79
C LEU A 498 25.00 44.47 -10.73
N ILE A 499 24.50 43.68 -9.82
CA ILE A 499 24.88 42.25 -9.68
C ILE A 499 24.47 41.47 -10.95
N ALA A 500 23.26 41.66 -11.50
CA ALA A 500 22.82 41.01 -12.70
C ALA A 500 23.70 41.35 -13.93
N ALA A 501 24.11 42.64 -14.04
CA ALA A 501 25.03 43.04 -15.10
C ALA A 501 26.41 42.38 -14.93
N SER A 502 26.92 42.31 -13.71
CA SER A 502 28.20 41.64 -13.40
C SER A 502 28.12 40.15 -13.67
N LEU A 503 27.05 39.48 -13.24
CA LEU A 503 26.82 38.05 -13.54
C LEU A 503 26.81 37.80 -15.04
N LYS A 504 26.10 38.60 -15.85
CA LYS A 504 26.15 38.51 -17.29
C LYS A 504 27.57 38.62 -17.86
N ASN A 505 28.38 39.50 -17.31
CA ASN A 505 29.76 39.66 -17.75
C ASN A 505 30.60 38.41 -17.44
N ILE A 506 30.55 37.88 -16.25
CA ILE A 506 31.37 36.70 -15.86
C ILE A 506 30.92 35.41 -16.55
N TYR A 507 29.67 35.30 -16.99
CA TYR A 507 29.20 34.16 -17.78
C TYR A 507 29.56 34.24 -19.28
N LYS A 508 29.95 35.41 -19.82
CA LYS A 508 30.31 35.57 -21.24
C LYS A 508 31.36 34.56 -21.72
N PRO A 509 32.48 34.29 -20.99
CA PRO A 509 33.48 33.32 -21.42
C PRO A 509 32.92 31.90 -21.53
N LEU A 510 32.05 31.51 -20.57
CA LEU A 510 31.40 30.20 -20.56
C LEU A 510 30.48 30.06 -21.79
N ILE A 511 29.67 31.08 -22.05
CA ILE A 511 28.73 31.08 -23.19
C ILE A 511 29.53 31.08 -24.53
N ALA A 512 30.58 31.89 -24.64
CA ALA A 512 31.40 31.99 -25.84
C ALA A 512 32.14 30.70 -26.18
N SER A 513 32.47 29.90 -25.16
CA SER A 513 33.11 28.58 -25.31
C SER A 513 32.12 27.47 -25.69
N GLY A 514 30.85 27.76 -25.85
CA GLY A 514 29.81 26.71 -25.98
C GLY A 514 29.65 25.87 -24.70
N TYR A 515 29.80 26.48 -23.52
CA TYR A 515 29.66 25.88 -22.18
C TYR A 515 30.71 24.83 -21.84
N THR A 516 31.91 24.91 -22.43
CA THR A 516 33.03 24.03 -22.15
C THR A 516 34.06 24.64 -21.17
N ALA A 517 34.05 25.98 -21.01
CA ALA A 517 34.91 26.67 -20.04
C ALA A 517 34.45 26.40 -18.60
N PRO A 518 35.33 26.56 -17.59
CA PRO A 518 34.95 26.49 -16.19
C PRO A 518 33.86 27.52 -15.85
N CYS A 519 32.92 27.11 -14.98
CA CYS A 519 31.88 28.02 -14.47
C CYS A 519 32.52 29.13 -13.61
N PRO A 520 31.99 30.37 -13.68
CA PRO A 520 32.45 31.44 -12.81
C PRO A 520 32.15 31.12 -11.35
N THR A 521 32.89 31.74 -10.43
CA THR A 521 32.76 31.62 -8.97
C THR A 521 32.31 32.93 -8.34
N LEU A 522 31.98 32.90 -7.02
CA LEU A 522 31.73 34.12 -6.26
C LEU A 522 32.94 35.05 -6.24
N GLY A 523 34.17 34.49 -6.29
CA GLY A 523 35.39 35.25 -6.45
C GLY A 523 35.50 35.99 -7.78
N ASP A 524 34.94 35.44 -8.87
CA ASP A 524 34.87 36.12 -10.16
C ASP A 524 33.87 37.30 -10.11
N LEU A 525 32.72 37.08 -9.47
CA LEU A 525 31.72 38.12 -9.25
C LEU A 525 32.30 39.28 -8.43
N TYR A 526 33.00 38.97 -7.34
CA TYR A 526 33.71 39.94 -6.53
C TYR A 526 34.68 40.77 -7.38
N ARG A 527 35.51 40.11 -8.19
CA ARG A 527 36.53 40.78 -9.03
C ARG A 527 35.88 41.70 -10.08
N ASP A 528 34.78 41.28 -10.70
CA ASP A 528 34.06 42.08 -11.70
C ASP A 528 33.40 43.32 -11.07
N LEU A 529 32.71 43.16 -9.93
CA LEU A 529 32.13 44.29 -9.19
C LEU A 529 33.19 45.27 -8.72
N ASN A 530 34.35 44.79 -8.24
CA ASN A 530 35.44 45.64 -7.75
C ASN A 530 36.14 46.43 -8.85
N LYS A 531 36.13 45.91 -10.11
CA LYS A 531 36.63 46.64 -11.29
C LYS A 531 35.74 47.79 -11.73
N SER A 532 34.52 47.83 -11.27
CA SER A 532 33.54 48.87 -11.66
C SER A 532 33.95 50.25 -11.08
N ASN A 533 33.74 51.32 -11.83
CA ASN A 533 33.96 52.68 -11.38
C ASN A 533 32.82 53.18 -10.47
N LEU A 534 31.73 52.48 -10.34
CA LEU A 534 30.56 52.83 -9.56
C LEU A 534 30.83 52.57 -8.06
N ARG A 535 30.67 53.59 -7.22
CA ARG A 535 30.86 53.47 -5.77
C ARG A 535 30.01 52.36 -5.14
N ARG A 536 28.76 52.21 -5.59
CA ARG A 536 27.84 51.21 -5.08
C ARG A 536 28.29 49.77 -5.43
N ALA A 537 28.84 49.57 -6.63
CA ALA A 537 29.40 48.26 -7.01
C ALA A 537 30.58 47.84 -6.13
N LYS A 538 31.46 48.79 -5.75
CA LYS A 538 32.55 48.54 -4.81
C LYS A 538 32.06 48.24 -3.40
N GLN A 539 30.98 48.88 -2.96
CA GLN A 539 30.35 48.54 -1.68
C GLN A 539 29.79 47.08 -1.70
N LEU A 540 29.11 46.68 -2.77
CA LEU A 540 28.65 45.32 -2.94
C LEU A 540 29.81 44.32 -2.96
N ALA A 541 30.91 44.64 -3.67
CA ALA A 541 32.11 43.83 -3.63
C ALA A 541 32.65 43.65 -2.21
N LEU A 542 32.72 44.74 -1.43
CA LEU A 542 33.17 44.68 -0.02
C LEU A 542 32.26 43.79 0.83
N MET A 543 30.94 43.83 0.62
CA MET A 543 29.99 42.98 1.34
C MET A 543 30.15 41.50 0.94
N LEU A 544 30.54 41.20 -0.31
CA LEU A 544 30.83 39.87 -0.80
C LEU A 544 32.20 39.33 -0.38
N ASP A 545 33.10 40.17 0.07
CA ASP A 545 34.52 39.78 0.34
C ASP A 545 34.65 38.67 1.35
N VAL A 546 33.81 38.66 2.40
CA VAL A 546 33.78 37.61 3.43
C VAL A 546 33.48 36.24 2.82
N PHE A 547 32.64 36.19 1.78
CA PHE A 547 32.21 34.95 1.11
C PHE A 547 33.10 34.62 -0.10
N ALA A 548 33.73 35.60 -0.70
CA ALA A 548 34.59 35.45 -1.87
C ALA A 548 36.04 35.08 -1.52
N ASN A 549 36.63 35.76 -0.54
CA ASN A 549 38.04 35.67 -0.17
C ASN A 549 38.28 35.50 1.33
N GLY A 550 37.24 35.69 2.17
CA GLY A 550 37.33 35.64 3.61
C GLY A 550 37.10 34.29 4.24
N SER A 551 36.79 34.26 5.54
CA SER A 551 36.60 33.03 6.32
C SER A 551 35.43 32.15 5.88
N LEU A 552 34.51 32.67 5.05
CA LEU A 552 33.32 31.94 4.55
C LEU A 552 33.42 31.58 3.08
N GLN A 553 34.62 31.38 2.52
CA GLN A 553 34.92 31.14 1.11
C GLN A 553 34.56 29.70 0.62
N ALA A 554 33.95 28.87 1.45
CA ALA A 554 33.61 27.48 1.10
C ALA A 554 32.81 27.35 -0.21
N PHE A 555 32.03 28.36 -0.59
CA PHE A 555 31.20 28.40 -1.81
C PHE A 555 31.81 29.25 -2.94
N SER A 556 33.06 29.68 -2.82
CA SER A 556 33.77 30.51 -3.80
C SER A 556 34.75 29.71 -4.69
N HIS A 557 34.80 28.41 -4.54
CA HIS A 557 35.66 27.51 -5.31
C HIS A 557 34.87 26.77 -6.37
N THR A 558 35.55 26.26 -7.40
CA THR A 558 34.96 25.35 -8.37
C THR A 558 34.53 24.06 -7.69
N THR A 559 33.38 23.50 -8.09
CA THR A 559 32.89 22.23 -7.56
C THR A 559 33.90 21.11 -7.86
N ASN A 560 34.29 20.38 -6.83
CA ASN A 560 35.23 19.28 -6.88
C ASN A 560 34.66 17.93 -6.40
N VAL A 561 33.32 17.85 -6.27
CA VAL A 561 32.63 16.63 -5.88
C VAL A 561 32.57 15.64 -7.04
N ASP A 562 32.95 14.38 -6.79
CA ASP A 562 32.74 13.34 -7.79
C ASP A 562 31.24 12.97 -7.87
N MET A 563 30.62 13.39 -8.96
CA MET A 563 29.20 13.22 -9.21
C MET A 563 28.87 11.89 -9.90
N ASN A 564 29.86 11.05 -10.14
CA ASN A 564 29.62 9.78 -10.85
C ASN A 564 29.15 8.68 -9.90
N ASN A 565 29.35 8.86 -8.58
CA ASN A 565 28.87 7.87 -7.62
C ASN A 565 27.34 7.76 -7.65
N ARG A 566 26.86 6.54 -7.55
CA ARG A 566 25.43 6.22 -7.59
C ARG A 566 24.70 6.60 -6.30
N LEU A 567 25.40 6.64 -5.17
CA LEU A 567 24.90 6.98 -3.85
C LEU A 567 25.76 8.08 -3.24
N ILE A 568 25.18 9.26 -3.06
CA ILE A 568 25.85 10.44 -2.51
C ILE A 568 25.08 10.92 -1.28
N CYS A 569 25.78 11.14 -0.18
CA CYS A 569 25.21 11.69 1.06
C CYS A 569 25.89 13.01 1.41
N PHE A 570 25.13 14.06 1.58
CA PHE A 570 25.60 15.39 2.01
C PHE A 570 25.40 15.54 3.51
N ASN A 571 26.48 15.43 4.27
CA ASN A 571 26.50 15.73 5.69
C ASN A 571 26.65 17.24 5.90
N ILE A 572 25.63 17.87 6.47
CA ILE A 572 25.57 19.31 6.71
C ILE A 572 25.61 19.68 8.21
N GLN A 573 25.91 18.73 9.09
CA GLN A 573 25.93 18.90 10.55
C GLN A 573 26.86 20.02 11.00
N SER A 574 28.03 20.15 10.38
CA SER A 574 29.05 21.13 10.75
C SER A 574 28.82 22.55 10.19
N LEU A 575 27.69 22.79 9.51
CA LEU A 575 27.38 24.14 9.01
C LEU A 575 26.78 25.03 10.10
N GLY A 576 27.43 26.17 10.33
CA GLY A 576 26.90 27.22 11.22
C GLY A 576 25.60 27.83 10.67
N ASP A 577 24.81 28.44 11.56
CA ASP A 577 23.47 28.95 11.21
C ASP A 577 23.50 30.04 10.12
N GLN A 578 24.59 30.79 9.99
CA GLN A 578 24.74 31.84 8.97
C GLN A 578 24.91 31.25 7.55
N LEU A 579 25.64 30.15 7.42
CA LEU A 579 25.90 29.51 6.12
C LEU A 579 24.87 28.47 5.73
N ARG A 580 24.12 27.94 6.68
CA ARG A 580 23.15 26.89 6.46
C ARG A 580 22.12 27.22 5.36
N PRO A 581 21.48 28.39 5.31
CA PRO A 581 20.51 28.72 4.25
C PRO A 581 21.14 28.71 2.85
N ILE A 582 22.36 29.22 2.72
CA ILE A 582 23.10 29.30 1.44
C ILE A 582 23.50 27.90 0.99
N ALA A 583 24.07 27.13 1.91
CA ALA A 583 24.44 25.74 1.65
C ALA A 583 23.24 24.93 1.18
N MET A 584 22.10 25.12 1.87
CA MET A 584 20.86 24.43 1.52
C MET A 584 20.33 24.83 0.15
N MET A 585 20.34 26.12 -0.19
CA MET A 585 19.94 26.61 -1.51
C MET A 585 20.86 26.07 -2.60
N SER A 586 22.18 26.13 -2.38
CA SER A 586 23.18 25.62 -3.31
C SER A 586 23.03 24.10 -3.52
N LEU A 587 22.77 23.38 -2.43
CA LEU A 587 22.56 21.94 -2.45
C LEU A 587 21.25 21.58 -3.19
N LEU A 588 20.15 22.29 -2.94
CA LEU A 588 18.88 22.06 -3.63
C LEU A 588 18.99 22.33 -5.13
N GLU A 589 19.69 23.41 -5.52
CA GLU A 589 19.95 23.70 -6.93
C GLU A 589 20.81 22.60 -7.56
N PHE A 590 21.84 22.17 -6.84
CA PHE A 590 22.68 21.06 -7.26
C PHE A 590 21.86 19.78 -7.45
N ILE A 591 20.97 19.40 -6.51
CA ILE A 591 20.08 18.25 -6.62
C ILE A 591 19.19 18.37 -7.87
N ASN A 592 18.61 19.54 -8.12
CA ASN A 592 17.81 19.77 -9.33
C ASN A 592 18.62 19.55 -10.62
N MET A 593 19.84 20.08 -10.68
CA MET A 593 20.72 19.88 -11.83
C MET A 593 21.07 18.40 -12.02
N GLN A 594 21.32 17.66 -10.95
CA GLN A 594 21.60 16.21 -11.01
C GLN A 594 20.39 15.42 -11.49
N VAL A 595 19.21 15.71 -11.00
CA VAL A 595 17.95 15.07 -11.45
C VAL A 595 17.77 15.27 -12.95
N MET A 596 17.97 16.49 -13.46
CA MET A 596 17.88 16.77 -14.89
C MET A 596 18.95 16.03 -15.69
N THR A 597 20.19 16.02 -15.19
CA THR A 597 21.33 15.34 -15.84
C THR A 597 21.10 13.83 -15.89
N ASN A 598 20.66 13.23 -14.79
CA ASN A 598 20.36 11.80 -14.72
C ASN A 598 19.28 11.40 -15.72
N ARG A 599 18.19 12.17 -15.77
CA ARG A 599 17.08 11.96 -16.74
C ARG A 599 17.55 12.03 -18.20
N ARG A 600 18.54 12.86 -18.52
CA ARG A 600 19.12 12.95 -19.86
C ARG A 600 20.01 11.77 -20.19
N LYS A 601 20.82 11.32 -19.22
CA LYS A 601 21.72 10.16 -19.39
C LYS A 601 20.92 8.88 -19.58
N ASP A 602 19.92 8.66 -18.73
CA ASP A 602 19.03 7.51 -18.78
C ASP A 602 17.62 7.91 -18.36
N ALA A 603 16.72 7.95 -19.35
CA ALA A 603 15.32 8.34 -19.12
C ALA A 603 14.54 7.33 -18.27
N THR A 604 15.03 6.12 -18.12
CA THR A 604 14.39 5.03 -17.36
C THR A 604 14.89 4.94 -15.93
N ALA A 605 16.12 5.39 -15.66
CA ALA A 605 16.72 5.35 -14.34
C ALA A 605 16.04 6.34 -13.38
N ALA A 606 15.65 5.85 -12.20
CA ALA A 606 15.08 6.66 -11.14
C ALA A 606 16.15 7.43 -10.37
N THR A 607 15.80 8.62 -9.85
CA THR A 607 16.63 9.35 -8.90
C THR A 607 15.87 9.47 -7.57
N TRP A 608 16.41 8.85 -6.52
CA TRP A 608 15.85 8.87 -5.18
C TRP A 608 16.53 9.94 -4.33
N ILE A 609 15.74 10.78 -3.67
CA ILE A 609 16.23 11.93 -2.90
C ILE A 609 15.63 11.84 -1.51
N TYR A 610 16.49 11.80 -0.49
CA TYR A 610 16.08 11.73 0.91
C TYR A 610 16.53 12.98 1.65
N PHE A 611 15.56 13.71 2.23
CA PHE A 611 15.79 14.88 3.07
C PHE A 611 15.52 14.50 4.52
N ASP A 612 16.57 14.20 5.27
CA ASP A 612 16.39 13.99 6.70
C ASP A 612 16.19 15.34 7.41
N GLU A 613 15.41 15.34 8.48
CA GLU A 613 14.97 16.52 9.22
C GLU A 613 14.55 17.67 8.27
N ILE A 614 13.66 17.36 7.31
CA ILE A 614 13.25 18.29 6.25
C ILE A 614 12.72 19.64 6.80
N HIS A 615 12.23 19.67 8.06
CA HIS A 615 11.79 20.89 8.74
C HIS A 615 12.88 21.98 8.79
N VAL A 616 14.16 21.59 8.76
CA VAL A 616 15.28 22.54 8.70
C VAL A 616 15.23 23.35 7.42
N LEU A 617 14.86 22.74 6.28
CA LEU A 617 14.67 23.41 4.99
C LEU A 617 13.42 24.28 4.93
N LEU A 618 12.41 23.94 5.74
CA LEU A 618 11.11 24.61 5.73
C LEU A 618 11.08 25.87 6.61
N LYS A 619 12.08 26.07 7.47
CA LYS A 619 12.19 27.26 8.32
C LYS A 619 12.48 28.53 7.52
N ASP A 620 13.27 28.45 6.47
CA ASP A 620 13.54 29.59 5.59
C ASP A 620 12.55 29.64 4.43
N PRO A 621 11.80 30.74 4.24
CA PRO A 621 10.77 30.84 3.21
C PRO A 621 11.28 30.60 1.78
N MET A 622 12.53 30.94 1.50
CA MET A 622 13.12 30.83 0.19
C MET A 622 13.47 29.37 -0.14
N SER A 623 14.19 28.69 0.77
CA SER A 623 14.48 27.26 0.66
C SER A 623 13.17 26.45 0.59
N SER A 624 12.17 26.83 1.36
CA SER A 624 10.84 26.22 1.40
C SER A 624 10.13 26.33 0.03
N ASN A 625 10.06 27.52 -0.57
CA ASN A 625 9.45 27.75 -1.88
C ASN A 625 10.21 27.03 -3.01
N PHE A 626 11.54 27.05 -2.93
CA PHE A 626 12.39 26.36 -3.90
C PHE A 626 12.18 24.83 -3.83
N LEU A 627 12.16 24.27 -2.62
CA LEU A 627 11.87 22.85 -2.39
C LEU A 627 10.48 22.46 -2.92
N TYR A 628 9.46 23.28 -2.68
CA TYR A 628 8.11 23.06 -3.17
C TYR A 628 8.05 23.02 -4.70
N SER A 629 8.72 23.96 -5.36
CA SER A 629 8.80 24.00 -6.82
C SER A 629 9.48 22.75 -7.38
N SER A 630 10.55 22.31 -6.71
CA SER A 630 11.32 21.11 -7.06
C SER A 630 10.51 19.84 -6.84
N TRP A 631 9.80 19.73 -5.71
CA TRP A 631 8.94 18.60 -5.35
C TRP A 631 7.87 18.30 -6.40
N LYS A 632 7.24 19.36 -6.91
CA LYS A 632 6.26 19.23 -8.00
C LYS A 632 6.87 18.80 -9.32
N ARG A 633 8.11 19.21 -9.60
CA ARG A 633 8.81 18.92 -10.85
C ARG A 633 9.45 17.55 -10.87
N PHE A 634 9.89 17.01 -9.73
CA PHE A 634 10.62 15.74 -9.63
C PHE A 634 9.92 14.60 -10.39
N ARG A 635 8.60 14.48 -10.27
CA ARG A 635 7.81 13.50 -11.02
C ARG A 635 8.07 13.50 -12.53
N LYS A 636 8.24 14.71 -13.14
CA LYS A 636 8.48 14.82 -14.59
C LYS A 636 9.85 14.28 -15.01
N TYR A 637 10.77 14.22 -14.07
CA TYR A 637 12.16 13.81 -14.29
C TYR A 637 12.48 12.41 -13.74
N ASN A 638 11.46 11.60 -13.45
CA ASN A 638 11.61 10.28 -12.84
C ASN A 638 12.40 10.34 -11.52
N ALA A 639 12.13 11.36 -10.72
CA ALA A 639 12.74 11.56 -9.42
C ALA A 639 11.69 11.48 -8.31
N TYR A 640 12.09 10.89 -7.18
CA TYR A 640 11.24 10.57 -6.05
C TYR A 640 11.85 11.12 -4.77
N ALA A 641 11.21 12.14 -4.21
CA ALA A 641 11.68 12.78 -2.99
C ALA A 641 11.01 12.19 -1.76
N THR A 642 11.77 12.02 -0.70
CA THR A 642 11.30 11.60 0.63
C THR A 642 11.67 12.65 1.65
N GLY A 643 10.67 13.23 2.29
CA GLY A 643 10.84 14.15 3.43
C GLY A 643 10.66 13.39 4.74
N ILE A 644 11.59 13.58 5.67
CA ILE A 644 11.61 12.89 6.96
C ILE A 644 11.52 13.94 8.07
N SER A 645 10.56 13.79 8.98
CA SER A 645 10.40 14.70 10.12
C SER A 645 9.94 14.00 11.39
N GLN A 646 10.18 14.64 12.51
CA GLN A 646 9.79 14.14 13.83
C GLN A 646 8.40 14.59 14.26
N ASP A 647 7.94 15.76 13.81
CA ASP A 647 6.64 16.30 14.18
C ASP A 647 5.83 16.72 12.93
N ILE A 648 4.57 16.33 12.90
CA ILE A 648 3.64 16.75 11.85
C ILE A 648 3.25 18.23 12.02
N GLN A 649 3.33 18.78 13.23
CA GLN A 649 2.97 20.16 13.50
C GLN A 649 3.83 21.14 12.67
N ASP A 650 5.11 20.82 12.48
CA ASP A 650 6.02 21.61 11.62
C ASP A 650 5.49 21.80 10.20
N TYR A 651 4.66 20.84 9.72
CA TYR A 651 4.06 20.93 8.40
C TYR A 651 2.72 21.66 8.38
N LEU A 652 1.95 21.57 9.45
CA LEU A 652 0.61 22.19 9.49
C LEU A 652 0.69 23.70 9.64
N ASP A 653 1.69 24.19 10.37
CA ASP A 653 1.89 25.60 10.64
C ASP A 653 2.49 26.35 9.42
N ASN A 654 3.01 25.62 8.44
CA ASN A 654 3.60 26.16 7.23
C ASN A 654 2.80 25.74 5.98
N PRO A 655 2.17 26.67 5.24
CA PRO A 655 1.38 26.35 4.04
C PRO A 655 2.14 25.61 2.94
N VAL A 656 3.44 25.88 2.81
CA VAL A 656 4.31 25.21 1.84
C VAL A 656 4.57 23.78 2.27
N ALA A 657 4.88 23.56 3.54
CA ALA A 657 5.07 22.24 4.11
C ALA A 657 3.79 21.40 4.01
N TYR A 658 2.63 21.98 4.30
CA TYR A 658 1.34 21.32 4.11
C TYR A 658 1.12 20.87 2.64
N ALA A 659 1.52 21.71 1.70
CA ALA A 659 1.42 21.36 0.29
C ALA A 659 2.39 20.24 -0.13
N LEU A 660 3.55 20.08 0.52
CA LEU A 660 4.42 18.91 0.30
C LEU A 660 3.75 17.62 0.79
N LEU A 661 3.15 17.64 1.99
CA LEU A 661 2.38 16.53 2.53
C LEU A 661 1.25 16.10 1.56
N SER A 662 0.44 17.08 1.13
CA SER A 662 -0.71 16.84 0.25
C SER A 662 -0.30 16.31 -1.14
N ASN A 663 0.92 16.60 -1.59
CA ASN A 663 1.49 16.11 -2.85
C ASN A 663 2.34 14.85 -2.68
N SER A 664 2.22 14.13 -1.58
CA SER A 664 2.92 12.87 -1.33
C SER A 664 1.91 11.72 -1.20
N GLU A 665 1.93 10.78 -2.14
CA GLU A 665 1.01 9.63 -2.12
C GLU A 665 1.53 8.47 -1.28
N PHE A 666 2.81 8.48 -0.93
CA PHE A 666 3.41 7.51 -0.03
C PHE A 666 3.71 8.17 1.32
N VAL A 667 3.20 7.61 2.41
CA VAL A 667 3.44 8.12 3.75
C VAL A 667 3.66 6.98 4.73
N ILE A 668 4.77 7.03 5.45
CA ILE A 668 5.02 6.16 6.60
C ILE A 668 4.75 6.96 7.88
N MET A 669 3.78 6.51 8.64
CA MET A 669 3.45 7.04 9.96
C MET A 669 3.86 6.01 11.01
N LEU A 670 4.94 6.26 11.75
CA LEU A 670 5.34 5.47 12.91
C LEU A 670 4.67 6.02 14.16
N ARG A 671 5.05 5.50 15.34
CA ARG A 671 4.47 5.94 16.62
C ARG A 671 4.37 7.46 16.72
N GLN A 672 3.19 7.93 17.08
CA GLN A 672 2.87 9.34 17.32
C GLN A 672 2.23 9.49 18.71
N SER A 673 2.78 10.37 19.53
CA SER A 673 2.24 10.68 20.86
C SER A 673 1.51 12.02 20.90
N LYS A 674 1.81 12.88 19.94
CA LYS A 674 1.26 14.24 19.81
C LYS A 674 0.63 14.42 18.44
N SER A 675 -0.22 15.41 18.29
CA SER A 675 -0.76 15.84 16.99
C SER A 675 -1.55 14.75 16.21
N LEU A 676 -2.12 13.74 16.92
CA LEU A 676 -2.92 12.68 16.30
C LEU A 676 -4.16 13.21 15.59
N GLU A 677 -4.81 14.26 16.14
CA GLU A 677 -5.96 14.95 15.53
C GLU A 677 -5.61 15.58 14.17
N ALA A 678 -4.36 16.01 14.02
CA ALA A 678 -3.86 16.54 12.78
C ALA A 678 -3.74 15.44 11.69
N LEU A 679 -3.25 14.27 12.06
CA LEU A 679 -3.21 13.09 11.18
C LEU A 679 -4.61 12.61 10.81
N GLU A 680 -5.54 12.63 11.77
CA GLU A 680 -6.96 12.31 11.51
C GLU A 680 -7.54 13.23 10.42
N ARG A 681 -7.40 14.54 10.58
CA ARG A 681 -7.92 15.53 9.61
C ARG A 681 -7.26 15.42 8.24
N LEU A 682 -5.95 15.17 8.19
CA LEU A 682 -5.19 15.18 6.95
C LEU A 682 -5.39 13.89 6.13
N TYR A 683 -5.41 12.76 6.80
CA TYR A 683 -5.45 11.44 6.14
C TYR A 683 -6.76 10.68 6.34
N GLY A 684 -7.69 11.21 7.13
CA GLY A 684 -8.96 10.55 7.42
C GLY A 684 -8.78 9.26 8.24
N LEU A 685 -7.82 9.25 9.19
CA LEU A 685 -7.54 8.08 10.00
C LEU A 685 -8.71 7.77 10.94
N SER A 686 -9.08 6.52 11.06
CA SER A 686 -10.08 6.05 12.01
C SER A 686 -9.55 6.03 13.45
N LYS A 687 -10.45 6.02 14.43
CA LYS A 687 -10.06 5.91 15.86
C LYS A 687 -9.18 4.69 16.15
N PRO A 688 -9.49 3.46 15.65
CA PRO A 688 -8.59 2.31 15.82
C PRO A 688 -7.20 2.53 15.20
N GLN A 689 -7.10 3.21 14.05
CA GLN A 689 -5.82 3.55 13.44
C GLN A 689 -5.01 4.53 14.28
N LEU A 690 -5.67 5.54 14.86
CA LEU A 690 -5.03 6.49 15.78
C LEU A 690 -4.56 5.82 17.07
N GLU A 691 -5.36 4.91 17.63
CA GLU A 691 -4.96 4.10 18.80
C GLU A 691 -3.79 3.18 18.48
N PHE A 692 -3.78 2.57 17.30
CA PHE A 692 -2.66 1.77 16.83
C PHE A 692 -1.37 2.60 16.76
N LEU A 693 -1.40 3.80 16.16
CA LEU A 693 -0.25 4.71 16.09
C LEU A 693 0.20 5.20 17.47
N ARG A 694 -0.74 5.48 18.38
CA ARG A 694 -0.44 5.91 19.76
C ARG A 694 0.32 4.84 20.51
N ASN A 695 -0.09 3.59 20.40
CA ASN A 695 0.42 2.44 21.14
C ASN A 695 1.50 1.67 20.38
N ALA A 696 1.87 2.11 19.17
CA ALA A 696 2.85 1.44 18.33
C ALA A 696 4.21 1.30 19.05
N SER A 697 4.79 0.12 19.00
CA SER A 697 6.17 -0.13 19.42
C SER A 697 7.15 0.30 18.33
N GLU A 698 8.46 0.24 18.59
CA GLU A 698 9.50 0.50 17.60
C GLU A 698 9.28 -0.35 16.33
N GLY A 699 9.37 0.25 15.15
CA GLY A 699 9.18 -0.43 13.87
C GLY A 699 7.73 -0.77 13.50
N HIS A 700 6.75 -0.29 14.28
CA HIS A 700 5.32 -0.42 13.96
C HIS A 700 4.72 0.91 13.57
N GLY A 701 3.76 0.87 12.65
CA GLY A 701 3.11 2.08 12.16
C GLY A 701 2.05 1.81 11.10
N ILE A 702 1.70 2.85 10.36
CA ILE A 702 0.78 2.76 9.22
C ILE A 702 1.52 3.25 7.96
N ILE A 703 1.46 2.46 6.90
CA ILE A 703 1.90 2.85 5.56
C ILE A 703 0.66 3.26 4.74
N LYS A 704 0.69 4.48 4.24
CA LYS A 704 -0.22 4.94 3.18
C LYS A 704 0.47 4.78 1.84
N MET A 705 -0.13 4.04 0.92
CA MET A 705 0.33 3.88 -0.46
C MET A 705 -0.83 4.10 -1.43
N GLY A 706 -0.86 5.27 -2.06
CA GLY A 706 -2.04 5.73 -2.80
C GLY A 706 -3.26 5.83 -1.87
N ASN A 707 -4.29 5.06 -2.16
CA ASN A 707 -5.51 5.00 -1.35
C ASN A 707 -5.48 3.94 -0.24
N SER A 708 -4.46 3.10 -0.20
CA SER A 708 -4.35 2.03 0.80
C SER A 708 -3.70 2.54 2.07
N MET A 709 -4.29 2.17 3.22
CA MET A 709 -3.79 2.47 4.57
C MET A 709 -3.56 1.14 5.30
N ILE A 710 -2.30 0.77 5.51
CA ILE A 710 -1.95 -0.56 5.98
C ILE A 710 -1.17 -0.46 7.30
N PRO A 711 -1.70 -0.99 8.41
CA PRO A 711 -0.91 -1.17 9.61
C PRO A 711 0.22 -2.14 9.36
N PHE A 712 1.44 -1.80 9.76
CA PHE A 712 2.60 -2.61 9.44
C PHE A 712 3.54 -2.80 10.63
N SER A 713 4.36 -3.84 10.52
CA SER A 713 5.49 -4.15 11.39
C SER A 713 6.72 -4.44 10.55
N ASN A 714 7.81 -3.72 10.81
CA ASN A 714 9.10 -3.93 10.16
C ASN A 714 10.21 -3.97 11.22
N LEU A 715 10.30 -5.11 11.91
CA LEU A 715 11.35 -5.35 12.89
C LEU A 715 12.49 -6.14 12.26
N GLU A 716 13.69 -5.58 12.30
CA GLU A 716 14.91 -6.27 11.90
C GLU A 716 15.55 -6.96 13.12
N PRO A 717 15.92 -8.24 13.03
CA PRO A 717 16.62 -8.93 14.11
C PRO A 717 17.98 -8.30 14.42
N LYS A 718 18.31 -8.18 15.71
CA LYS A 718 19.54 -7.49 16.16
C LYS A 718 20.85 -8.20 15.78
N ASP A 719 20.78 -9.48 15.50
CA ASP A 719 21.91 -10.33 15.11
C ASP A 719 22.29 -10.22 13.62
N THR A 720 21.51 -9.47 12.82
CA THR A 720 21.78 -9.29 11.39
C THR A 720 22.83 -8.20 11.13
N ALA A 721 23.63 -8.38 10.06
CA ALA A 721 24.58 -7.35 9.63
C ALA A 721 23.86 -6.08 9.16
N VAL A 722 22.68 -6.22 8.56
CA VAL A 722 21.82 -5.10 8.18
C VAL A 722 21.37 -4.29 9.40
N TYR A 723 20.98 -4.93 10.52
CA TYR A 723 20.63 -4.22 11.75
C TYR A 723 21.77 -3.31 12.22
N LYS A 724 23.02 -3.80 12.20
CA LYS A 724 24.20 -3.04 12.63
C LYS A 724 24.45 -1.80 11.77
N LEU A 725 24.04 -1.81 10.47
CA LEU A 725 24.13 -0.65 9.58
C LEU A 725 23.00 0.37 9.78
N ILE A 726 21.82 -0.10 10.13
CA ILE A 726 20.64 0.79 10.20
C ILE A 726 20.40 1.34 11.60
N THR A 727 20.90 0.68 12.66
CA THR A 727 20.71 1.14 14.04
C THR A 727 21.37 2.48 14.29
N THR A 728 20.74 3.32 15.08
CA THR A 728 21.29 4.60 15.59
C THR A 728 21.58 4.53 17.07
N LYS A 729 21.41 3.34 17.70
CA LYS A 729 21.65 3.16 19.13
C LYS A 729 23.16 3.16 19.41
N PRO A 730 23.63 4.00 20.38
CA PRO A 730 25.05 4.03 20.71
C PRO A 730 25.57 2.64 21.12
N GLY A 731 26.69 2.23 20.54
CA GLY A 731 27.35 0.94 20.83
C GLY A 731 26.78 -0.28 20.10
N GLU A 732 25.66 -0.15 19.38
CA GLU A 732 25.11 -1.24 18.54
C GLU A 732 25.49 -1.10 17.05
N ALA A 733 25.89 0.10 16.61
CA ALA A 733 26.28 0.38 15.23
C ALA A 733 27.77 -0.02 15.01
N THR A 734 28.01 -1.00 14.17
CA THR A 734 29.37 -1.39 13.73
C THR A 734 29.38 -1.68 12.23
N ALA A 735 30.39 -1.19 11.51
CA ALA A 735 30.71 -1.71 10.19
C ALA A 735 31.47 -3.02 10.39
N GLU A 736 30.99 -4.13 9.85
CA GLU A 736 31.83 -5.32 9.69
C GLU A 736 32.84 -5.01 8.59
N GLU A 737 34.14 -5.20 8.91
CA GLU A 737 35.27 -5.10 7.97
C GLU A 737 35.14 -6.06 6.79
#